data_ec821c7063c23b3d66d2975c84ebe6d5
#
_entry.id   ec821c7063c23b3d66d2975c84ebe6d5
#
_cell.length_a   1.000
_cell.length_b   1.000
_cell.length_c   1.000
_cell.angle_alpha   90.00
_cell.angle_beta   90.00
_cell.angle_gamma   90.00
#
_symmetry.space_group_name_H-M   'P 1'
#
loop_
_entity.id
_entity.type
_entity.pdbx_description
1 polymer ?
#
loop_
_entity_poly.entity_id
_entity_poly.type
_entity_poly.pdbx_seq_one_letter_code
_entity_poly.pdbx_strand_id
1 'polypeptide(L)'
;MKKIFAAVLLAASAVLAQEQPNDQAYTDAIRRYTTDPNFMTELVDHLPASATVPTPLKFHGYIAGQEGRLTYAEDVYRYMRALDDASPRVKVFTLGKSEEGREMILVAIANEETIANLDRYREITRRLSDPRKLSEEDARQLIADGKPIYYATGAMHSPETGSPEMLMELAYRLAVEETPFIRSIRDNIVTLLTPVIEVDGRNRQVDLWRYREKNPGVPTPPLVYWGHHVAHDNNRDNIGLALNLSNNVMKAYFDFHPQVVHDLHESIPFLYISTGTGPYNPALDPLMIDEWHRMAYNEVNELTRRGLPGVWTHGFYDGWAPNYMFWIGMGHNSIGRFYETFGNRWPTTEERVVRGTSERQWFRPNPPLPKVRWSLRNNVNFQQSGLLLALNDMAKNRARFLENFWTLSKRSIAKPSNEGPAAYVFPADQKRSGNLRDLITVLQKHGVEVHATQQALTIDPAWPPAKPAEKAADAKATDAKAKDPKPKSPNVTFAKGSYVVRMDQPYSRLADALLDVQFVRGEDRVYDDTGWTLAYLKNVDFTRVANADVLEVPMNLLAAPPAAPASPASSDIEHARKYFADPSTKKPRIAILHTWLRTQDEGWYRLALESLGVPYDYISTQDVAAMPNVREKYDVVIFPPVGASSISGDIVNGMAPGPALPWKTTELTPNLGGIDETDDMRPGLGLSGVQHLTRFVKDGGLLITVRDTAEWAIDYGLVRWVQSVPLAKLKAPGTIVRGKLTVTKSPVTAGYDETVPLFFSNSPILKVGVREEQRAQGRPSGRGGANDPDVPQGRPFVPLPEREKPKPGEEGFQPPEDAAYNFEPYMPRPEDRPKVLVTFHDKADQLLMSGMLEGGDELAGKPAVILAPRGRGHVLLFAVNPMWRMNTQGMYPLVMNAVINWDKLR
;
A
#
# COMPACT_ATOMS: atom_id res chain seq x y z
N MET A 1 -76.48 -31.38 48.00
CA MET A 1 -75.08 -31.60 47.68
C MET A 1 -74.66 -30.50 46.63
N LYS A 2 -74.03 -29.44 47.15
CA LYS A 2 -73.62 -28.31 46.38
C LYS A 2 -72.09 -28.45 46.10
N LYS A 3 -71.68 -28.58 44.88
CA LYS A 3 -70.21 -28.52 44.50
C LYS A 3 -69.89 -27.06 44.20
N ILE A 4 -68.98 -26.53 44.98
CA ILE A 4 -68.42 -25.20 44.81
C ILE A 4 -67.23 -25.39 43.81
N PHE A 5 -67.27 -24.72 42.63
CA PHE A 5 -66.18 -24.58 41.74
C PHE A 5 -65.37 -23.31 42.14
N ALA A 6 -64.13 -23.47 42.59
CA ALA A 6 -63.20 -22.38 42.76
C ALA A 6 -62.53 -22.15 41.47
N ALA A 7 -62.75 -21.01 40.83
CA ALA A 7 -61.97 -20.54 39.67
C ALA A 7 -60.65 -19.81 40.11
N VAL A 8 -59.55 -20.41 39.87
CA VAL A 8 -58.28 -19.77 40.05
C VAL A 8 -57.98 -18.90 38.80
N LEU A 9 -58.13 -17.60 38.90
CA LEU A 9 -57.66 -16.66 37.95
C LEU A 9 -56.10 -16.61 38.01
N LEU A 10 -55.41 -17.23 37.06
CA LEU A 10 -54.02 -16.95 36.79
C LEU A 10 -53.96 -15.58 36.07
N ALA A 11 -53.62 -14.53 36.80
CA ALA A 11 -53.20 -13.28 36.20
C ALA A 11 -51.79 -13.48 35.58
N ALA A 12 -51.74 -13.78 34.31
CA ALA A 12 -50.50 -13.65 33.52
C ALA A 12 -50.19 -12.15 33.39
N SER A 13 -49.33 -11.64 34.25
CA SER A 13 -48.76 -10.32 34.08
C SER A 13 -47.88 -10.38 32.83
N ALA A 14 -48.41 -10.00 31.65
CA ALA A 14 -47.64 -9.63 30.53
C ALA A 14 -46.86 -8.38 30.92
N VAL A 15 -45.60 -8.55 31.33
CA VAL A 15 -44.64 -7.44 31.35
C VAL A 15 -44.50 -7.01 29.92
N LEU A 16 -45.25 -5.99 29.51
CA LEU A 16 -44.96 -5.23 28.31
C LEU A 16 -43.51 -4.73 28.52
N ALA A 17 -42.60 -5.29 27.79
CA ALA A 17 -41.21 -4.77 27.73
C ALA A 17 -41.34 -3.29 27.32
N GLN A 18 -41.11 -2.39 28.26
CA GLN A 18 -41.11 -0.97 28.00
C GLN A 18 -40.08 -0.71 26.92
N GLU A 19 -40.50 -0.20 25.77
CA GLU A 19 -39.57 0.15 24.69
C GLU A 19 -38.51 1.10 25.27
N GLN A 20 -37.22 0.81 24.98
CA GLN A 20 -36.13 1.66 25.40
C GLN A 20 -36.31 3.07 24.81
N PRO A 21 -36.34 4.13 25.61
CA PRO A 21 -36.53 5.49 25.10
C PRO A 21 -35.33 5.91 24.26
N ASN A 22 -35.58 6.73 23.27
CA ASN A 22 -34.54 7.38 22.47
C ASN A 22 -34.02 8.64 23.15
N ASP A 23 -32.75 8.96 22.97
CA ASP A 23 -32.21 10.29 23.17
C ASP A 23 -32.80 11.21 22.09
N GLN A 24 -33.86 11.94 22.42
CA GLN A 24 -34.63 12.71 21.45
C GLN A 24 -33.79 13.80 20.80
N ALA A 25 -32.91 14.46 21.56
CA ALA A 25 -32.06 15.53 21.03
C ALA A 25 -31.06 14.99 20.01
N TYR A 26 -30.49 13.81 20.27
CA TYR A 26 -29.60 13.13 19.35
C TYR A 26 -30.33 12.66 18.10
N THR A 27 -31.47 12.03 18.27
CA THR A 27 -32.32 11.51 17.19
C THR A 27 -32.80 12.62 16.25
N ASP A 28 -33.22 13.76 16.79
CA ASP A 28 -33.63 14.92 16.00
C ASP A 28 -32.43 15.53 15.25
N ALA A 29 -31.25 15.49 15.83
CA ALA A 29 -30.01 15.95 15.19
C ALA A 29 -29.58 15.00 14.06
N ILE A 30 -29.73 13.68 14.19
CA ILE A 30 -29.50 12.72 13.09
C ILE A 30 -30.33 13.15 11.88
N ARG A 31 -31.64 13.35 12.07
CA ARG A 31 -32.55 13.77 10.99
C ARG A 31 -32.19 15.12 10.40
N ARG A 32 -31.77 16.07 11.23
CA ARG A 32 -31.39 17.42 10.82
C ARG A 32 -30.17 17.45 9.89
N TYR A 33 -29.15 16.65 10.18
CA TYR A 33 -27.89 16.63 9.43
C TYR A 33 -27.86 15.59 8.31
N THR A 34 -28.85 14.68 8.23
CA THR A 34 -29.10 13.81 7.09
C THR A 34 -29.75 14.62 5.97
N THR A 35 -29.16 14.64 4.79
CA THR A 35 -29.57 15.56 3.71
C THR A 35 -30.78 15.08 2.90
N ASP A 36 -31.11 13.80 2.98
CA ASP A 36 -32.28 13.17 2.37
C ASP A 36 -32.76 12.04 3.27
N PRO A 37 -34.09 11.91 3.55
CA PRO A 37 -34.61 10.83 4.39
C PRO A 37 -34.23 9.41 3.89
N ASN A 38 -34.01 9.23 2.59
CA ASN A 38 -33.55 7.96 2.02
C ASN A 38 -32.06 7.67 2.29
N PHE A 39 -31.29 8.58 2.89
CA PHE A 39 -29.88 8.40 3.23
C PHE A 39 -29.67 7.87 4.65
N MET A 40 -30.67 7.23 5.21
CA MET A 40 -30.59 6.51 6.48
C MET A 40 -31.54 5.30 6.46
N THR A 41 -31.22 4.31 7.25
CA THR A 41 -32.08 3.13 7.50
C THR A 41 -32.67 3.23 8.91
N GLU A 42 -33.69 2.41 9.20
CA GLU A 42 -34.26 2.27 10.54
C GLU A 42 -33.21 1.82 11.59
N LEU A 43 -32.07 1.30 11.17
CA LEU A 43 -31.00 0.88 12.07
C LEU A 43 -30.21 2.06 12.65
N VAL A 44 -30.27 3.23 12.00
CA VAL A 44 -29.45 4.41 12.34
C VAL A 44 -30.23 5.73 12.42
N ASP A 45 -31.55 5.72 12.26
CA ASP A 45 -32.41 6.90 12.27
C ASP A 45 -32.71 7.46 13.69
N HIS A 46 -32.21 6.78 14.69
CA HIS A 46 -32.37 7.10 16.12
C HIS A 46 -31.15 6.69 16.93
N LEU A 47 -31.04 7.17 18.17
CA LEU A 47 -30.08 6.67 19.13
C LEU A 47 -30.77 6.45 20.48
N PRO A 48 -30.62 5.26 21.13
CA PRO A 48 -31.26 4.97 22.40
C PRO A 48 -30.69 5.84 23.53
N ALA A 49 -31.53 6.18 24.48
CA ALA A 49 -31.12 6.88 25.69
C ALA A 49 -30.50 5.91 26.72
N SER A 50 -29.51 6.41 27.47
CA SER A 50 -29.00 5.76 28.69
C SER A 50 -28.92 6.76 29.84
N ALA A 51 -29.18 6.27 31.04
CA ALA A 51 -29.05 7.06 32.26
C ALA A 51 -27.56 7.14 32.70
N THR A 52 -26.75 6.13 32.36
CA THR A 52 -25.38 5.97 32.86
C THR A 52 -24.31 6.16 31.80
N VAL A 53 -24.55 5.73 30.56
CA VAL A 53 -23.61 5.81 29.46
C VAL A 53 -23.83 7.10 28.65
N PRO A 54 -22.81 7.97 28.50
CA PRO A 54 -22.99 9.23 27.80
C PRO A 54 -23.04 8.99 26.27
N THR A 55 -24.03 9.61 25.58
CA THR A 55 -23.99 9.71 24.10
C THR A 55 -22.87 10.64 23.64
N PRO A 56 -22.40 10.55 22.36
CA PRO A 56 -21.46 11.53 21.83
C PRO A 56 -21.92 12.98 22.05
N LEU A 57 -23.22 13.27 21.92
CA LEU A 57 -23.78 14.61 22.19
C LEU A 57 -23.57 15.04 23.64
N LYS A 58 -23.80 14.15 24.59
CA LYS A 58 -23.60 14.47 26.03
C LYS A 58 -22.14 14.65 26.38
N PHE A 59 -21.23 13.93 25.70
CA PHE A 59 -19.79 13.96 25.99
C PHE A 59 -19.06 15.09 25.26
N HIS A 60 -19.30 15.25 23.97
CA HIS A 60 -18.61 16.22 23.11
C HIS A 60 -19.39 17.54 22.90
N GLY A 61 -20.69 17.52 23.14
CA GLY A 61 -21.59 18.64 22.82
C GLY A 61 -22.08 18.66 21.38
N TYR A 62 -21.81 17.62 20.60
CA TYR A 62 -22.26 17.45 19.21
C TYR A 62 -22.44 15.97 18.87
N ILE A 63 -23.22 15.69 17.81
CA ILE A 63 -23.44 14.32 17.35
C ILE A 63 -22.35 13.90 16.35
N ALA A 64 -22.18 12.59 16.19
CA ALA A 64 -21.31 12.03 15.15
C ALA A 64 -21.72 12.52 13.75
N GLY A 65 -20.77 13.04 12.96
CA GLY A 65 -21.00 13.57 11.62
C GLY A 65 -21.75 14.90 11.57
N GLN A 66 -21.84 15.64 12.70
CA GLN A 66 -22.43 16.97 12.71
C GLN A 66 -21.68 17.94 11.82
N GLU A 67 -22.41 18.74 11.04
CA GLU A 67 -21.83 19.79 10.21
C GLU A 67 -21.00 20.77 11.07
N GLY A 68 -19.83 21.13 10.60
CA GLY A 68 -18.92 22.02 11.31
C GLY A 68 -18.10 21.37 12.43
N ARG A 69 -18.16 20.04 12.63
CA ARG A 69 -17.47 19.37 13.73
C ARG A 69 -16.61 18.22 13.25
N LEU A 70 -15.33 18.20 13.65
CA LEU A 70 -14.41 17.07 13.57
C LEU A 70 -13.75 16.86 14.93
N THR A 71 -13.60 15.58 15.29
CA THR A 71 -13.08 15.15 16.59
C THR A 71 -11.61 14.81 16.48
N TYR A 72 -10.74 15.33 17.35
CA TYR A 72 -9.33 14.91 17.47
C TYR A 72 -9.23 13.45 17.89
N ALA A 73 -8.14 12.79 17.52
CA ALA A 73 -7.92 11.37 17.86
C ALA A 73 -7.97 11.14 19.38
N GLU A 74 -7.32 11.97 20.17
CA GLU A 74 -7.33 11.88 21.64
C GLU A 74 -8.74 12.09 22.22
N ASP A 75 -9.59 12.90 21.61
CA ASP A 75 -10.96 13.12 22.04
C ASP A 75 -11.86 11.93 21.72
N VAL A 76 -11.67 11.29 20.55
CA VAL A 76 -12.27 10.00 20.22
C VAL A 76 -11.90 8.97 21.28
N TYR A 77 -10.62 8.91 21.66
CA TYR A 77 -10.13 7.93 22.63
C TYR A 77 -10.62 8.20 24.05
N ARG A 78 -10.72 9.46 24.45
CA ARG A 78 -11.34 9.83 25.74
C ARG A 78 -12.79 9.40 25.79
N TYR A 79 -13.52 9.53 24.68
CA TYR A 79 -14.89 9.05 24.60
C TYR A 79 -14.99 7.53 24.72
N MET A 80 -14.13 6.77 24.02
CA MET A 80 -14.10 5.31 24.12
C MET A 80 -13.79 4.83 25.56
N ARG A 81 -12.89 5.52 26.26
CA ARG A 81 -12.61 5.25 27.68
C ARG A 81 -13.80 5.59 28.58
N ALA A 82 -14.52 6.66 28.30
CA ALA A 82 -15.75 6.98 29.03
C ALA A 82 -16.84 5.92 28.83
N LEU A 83 -16.87 5.24 27.67
CA LEU A 83 -17.74 4.08 27.46
C LEU A 83 -17.29 2.86 28.25
N ASP A 84 -15.98 2.58 28.33
CA ASP A 84 -15.39 1.51 29.16
C ASP A 84 -15.72 1.73 30.65
N ASP A 85 -15.54 2.95 31.15
CA ASP A 85 -15.84 3.31 32.54
C ASP A 85 -17.32 3.21 32.88
N ALA A 86 -18.22 3.49 31.93
CA ALA A 86 -19.64 3.55 32.13
C ALA A 86 -20.39 2.25 31.81
N SER A 87 -19.77 1.27 31.16
CA SER A 87 -20.44 0.07 30.68
C SER A 87 -19.56 -1.19 30.78
N PRO A 88 -20.03 -2.26 31.48
CA PRO A 88 -19.30 -3.54 31.53
C PRO A 88 -19.27 -4.29 30.18
N ARG A 89 -19.87 -3.72 29.14
CA ARG A 89 -19.94 -4.26 27.77
C ARG A 89 -18.83 -3.75 26.87
N VAL A 90 -18.01 -2.85 27.37
CA VAL A 90 -16.90 -2.21 26.63
C VAL A 90 -15.61 -2.43 27.37
N LYS A 91 -14.51 -2.68 26.63
CA LYS A 91 -13.17 -2.74 27.19
C LYS A 91 -12.18 -2.08 26.24
N VAL A 92 -11.41 -1.11 26.75
CA VAL A 92 -10.39 -0.39 25.98
C VAL A 92 -9.00 -0.88 26.35
N PHE A 93 -8.18 -1.13 25.32
CA PHE A 93 -6.78 -1.53 25.46
C PHE A 93 -5.89 -0.49 24.78
N THR A 94 -4.71 -0.24 25.33
CA THR A 94 -3.64 0.43 24.61
C THR A 94 -3.04 -0.55 23.62
N LEU A 95 -3.13 -0.25 22.33
CA LEU A 95 -2.62 -1.09 21.25
C LEU A 95 -1.13 -0.87 21.02
N GLY A 96 -0.71 0.39 20.99
CA GLY A 96 0.66 0.82 20.78
C GLY A 96 0.77 2.34 20.63
N LYS A 97 1.79 2.78 19.92
CA LYS A 97 2.04 4.19 19.62
C LYS A 97 2.24 4.38 18.12
N SER A 98 1.84 5.56 17.61
CA SER A 98 2.17 6.03 16.27
C SER A 98 3.66 6.36 16.13
N GLU A 99 4.07 6.78 14.95
CA GLU A 99 5.42 7.26 14.65
C GLU A 99 5.80 8.48 15.50
N GLU A 100 4.85 9.38 15.79
CA GLU A 100 5.07 10.58 16.62
C GLU A 100 4.82 10.33 18.11
N GLY A 101 4.61 9.07 18.49
CA GLY A 101 4.47 8.66 19.87
C GLY A 101 3.08 8.83 20.49
N ARG A 102 2.06 9.18 19.70
CA ARG A 102 0.66 9.23 20.15
C ARG A 102 0.11 7.84 20.38
N GLU A 103 -0.75 7.68 21.37
CA GLU A 103 -1.40 6.42 21.67
C GLU A 103 -2.31 5.97 20.53
N MET A 104 -2.36 4.65 20.32
CA MET A 104 -3.38 3.96 19.54
C MET A 104 -4.13 3.00 20.45
N ILE A 105 -5.45 2.86 20.27
CA ILE A 105 -6.30 2.02 21.11
C ILE A 105 -7.03 0.93 20.34
N LEU A 106 -7.40 -0.12 21.05
CA LEU A 106 -8.30 -1.17 20.63
C LEU A 106 -9.48 -1.23 21.58
N VAL A 107 -10.70 -1.26 21.08
CA VAL A 107 -11.94 -1.31 21.85
C VAL A 107 -12.64 -2.63 21.58
N ALA A 108 -12.91 -3.42 22.61
CA ALA A 108 -13.72 -4.64 22.52
C ALA A 108 -15.13 -4.38 23.06
N ILE A 109 -16.13 -4.83 22.32
CA ILE A 109 -17.55 -4.66 22.68
C ILE A 109 -18.28 -6.00 22.53
N ALA A 110 -18.94 -6.43 23.61
CA ALA A 110 -19.78 -7.63 23.67
C ALA A 110 -20.71 -7.55 24.89
N ASN A 111 -21.47 -8.60 25.20
CA ASN A 111 -22.21 -8.65 26.45
C ASN A 111 -21.27 -8.77 27.66
N GLU A 112 -21.77 -8.49 28.86
CA GLU A 112 -21.02 -8.39 30.09
C GLU A 112 -20.23 -9.68 30.39
N GLU A 113 -20.88 -10.84 30.19
CA GLU A 113 -20.25 -12.16 30.41
C GLU A 113 -19.08 -12.36 29.46
N THR A 114 -19.22 -11.97 28.20
CA THR A 114 -18.16 -12.11 27.20
C THR A 114 -16.97 -11.20 27.49
N ILE A 115 -17.24 -9.95 27.85
CA ILE A 115 -16.16 -9.00 28.21
C ILE A 115 -15.42 -9.48 29.47
N ALA A 116 -16.14 -9.98 30.48
CA ALA A 116 -15.53 -10.53 31.69
C ALA A 116 -14.67 -11.79 31.43
N ASN A 117 -14.97 -12.53 30.36
CA ASN A 117 -14.27 -13.77 29.99
C ASN A 117 -13.55 -13.65 28.63
N LEU A 118 -13.13 -12.46 28.24
CA LEU A 118 -12.61 -12.18 26.90
C LEU A 118 -11.40 -13.06 26.53
N ASP A 119 -10.52 -13.38 27.49
CA ASP A 119 -9.36 -14.25 27.30
C ASP A 119 -9.75 -15.69 26.90
N ARG A 120 -10.92 -16.19 27.34
CA ARG A 120 -11.44 -17.48 26.88
C ARG A 120 -11.70 -17.46 25.38
N TYR A 121 -12.35 -16.40 24.88
CA TYR A 121 -12.67 -16.29 23.46
C TYR A 121 -11.44 -16.06 22.59
N ARG A 122 -10.46 -15.29 23.06
CA ARG A 122 -9.14 -15.14 22.44
C ARG A 122 -8.43 -16.49 22.31
N GLU A 123 -8.44 -17.31 23.38
CA GLU A 123 -7.81 -18.63 23.35
C GLU A 123 -8.54 -19.59 22.39
N ILE A 124 -9.88 -19.53 22.29
CA ILE A 124 -10.64 -20.32 21.33
C ILE A 124 -10.19 -19.97 19.89
N THR A 125 -10.19 -18.71 19.53
CA THR A 125 -9.80 -18.27 18.17
C THR A 125 -8.33 -18.58 17.87
N ARG A 126 -7.43 -18.42 18.85
CA ARG A 126 -6.03 -18.80 18.74
C ARG A 126 -5.85 -20.32 18.49
N ARG A 127 -6.60 -21.17 19.17
CA ARG A 127 -6.55 -22.64 18.93
C ARG A 127 -7.09 -23.02 17.58
N LEU A 128 -8.13 -22.36 17.10
CA LEU A 128 -8.70 -22.61 15.78
C LEU A 128 -7.80 -22.09 14.65
N SER A 129 -6.97 -21.07 14.90
CA SER A 129 -6.02 -20.54 13.89
C SER A 129 -4.84 -21.49 13.64
N ASP A 130 -4.46 -22.32 14.64
CA ASP A 130 -3.42 -23.34 14.50
C ASP A 130 -3.94 -24.73 14.92
N PRO A 131 -4.63 -25.46 14.07
CA PRO A 131 -5.23 -26.75 14.40
C PRO A 131 -4.27 -27.93 14.36
N ARG A 132 -2.96 -27.76 14.24
CA ARG A 132 -1.98 -28.89 14.18
C ARG A 132 -2.03 -29.80 15.41
N LYS A 133 -2.45 -29.31 16.56
CA LYS A 133 -2.57 -30.05 17.83
C LYS A 133 -4.03 -30.15 18.31
N LEU A 134 -4.99 -29.97 17.41
CA LEU A 134 -6.41 -29.92 17.75
C LEU A 134 -7.13 -31.09 17.08
N SER A 135 -7.81 -31.94 17.90
CA SER A 135 -8.67 -32.98 17.35
C SER A 135 -9.93 -32.37 16.70
N GLU A 136 -10.58 -33.13 15.82
CA GLU A 136 -11.85 -32.66 15.22
C GLU A 136 -12.96 -32.50 16.26
N GLU A 137 -13.00 -33.37 17.28
CA GLU A 137 -13.97 -33.29 18.37
C GLU A 137 -13.75 -32.02 19.21
N ASP A 138 -12.50 -31.75 19.61
CA ASP A 138 -12.16 -30.51 20.34
C ASP A 138 -12.48 -29.28 19.50
N ALA A 139 -12.18 -29.29 18.19
CA ALA A 139 -12.48 -28.16 17.30
C ALA A 139 -13.98 -27.89 17.26
N ARG A 140 -14.82 -28.92 17.12
CA ARG A 140 -16.29 -28.78 17.13
C ARG A 140 -16.79 -28.21 18.46
N GLN A 141 -16.21 -28.64 19.58
CA GLN A 141 -16.54 -28.09 20.88
C GLN A 141 -16.14 -26.60 21.00
N LEU A 142 -14.93 -26.24 20.55
CA LEU A 142 -14.51 -24.84 20.50
C LEU A 142 -15.39 -23.97 19.62
N ILE A 143 -15.85 -24.48 18.47
CA ILE A 143 -16.78 -23.80 17.55
C ILE A 143 -18.16 -23.61 18.23
N ALA A 144 -18.64 -24.63 18.94
CA ALA A 144 -19.92 -24.54 19.66
C ALA A 144 -19.88 -23.50 20.79
N ASP A 145 -18.79 -23.46 21.55
CA ASP A 145 -18.58 -22.58 22.71
C ASP A 145 -18.12 -21.17 22.30
N GLY A 146 -17.49 -21.04 21.12
CA GLY A 146 -16.80 -19.85 20.68
C GLY A 146 -17.73 -18.72 20.23
N LYS A 147 -17.20 -17.52 20.24
CA LYS A 147 -17.80 -16.34 19.60
C LYS A 147 -16.81 -15.81 18.57
N PRO A 148 -17.21 -15.68 17.29
CA PRO A 148 -16.33 -15.09 16.30
C PRO A 148 -16.10 -13.61 16.60
N ILE A 149 -14.96 -13.12 16.12
CA ILE A 149 -14.45 -11.78 16.36
C ILE A 149 -14.46 -11.00 15.04
N TYR A 150 -15.10 -9.82 15.06
CA TYR A 150 -15.13 -8.88 13.94
C TYR A 150 -14.28 -7.66 14.29
N TYR A 151 -13.25 -7.37 13.52
CA TYR A 151 -12.35 -6.25 13.74
C TYR A 151 -12.55 -5.19 12.66
N ALA A 152 -13.02 -4.00 13.05
CA ALA A 152 -13.18 -2.84 12.18
C ALA A 152 -12.17 -1.74 12.52
N THR A 153 -11.59 -1.14 11.48
CA THR A 153 -10.60 -0.07 11.57
C THR A 153 -11.08 1.18 10.85
N GLY A 154 -10.76 2.37 11.38
CA GLY A 154 -11.14 3.64 10.79
C GLY A 154 -9.98 4.60 10.66
N ALA A 155 -10.13 5.60 9.78
CA ALA A 155 -9.16 6.66 9.50
C ALA A 155 -7.72 6.16 9.28
N MET A 156 -7.56 5.15 8.46
CA MET A 156 -6.26 4.77 7.90
C MET A 156 -5.70 5.95 7.08
N HIS A 157 -6.55 6.58 6.30
CA HIS A 157 -6.23 7.79 5.57
C HIS A 157 -6.77 9.02 6.30
N SER A 158 -5.89 9.94 6.65
CA SER A 158 -6.21 11.10 7.48
C SER A 158 -7.31 12.03 6.93
N PRO A 159 -7.45 12.25 5.59
CA PRO A 159 -8.53 13.06 5.05
C PRO A 159 -9.90 12.36 4.98
N GLU A 160 -9.99 11.07 5.35
CA GLU A 160 -11.22 10.29 5.38
C GLU A 160 -11.85 10.40 6.76
N THR A 161 -12.73 11.38 6.94
CA THR A 161 -13.05 11.90 8.28
C THR A 161 -14.27 11.26 8.95
N GLY A 162 -15.10 10.49 8.24
CA GLY A 162 -16.37 9.98 8.76
C GLY A 162 -16.27 8.75 9.63
N SER A 163 -15.33 7.84 9.36
CA SER A 163 -15.24 6.57 10.10
C SER A 163 -14.93 6.74 11.59
N PRO A 164 -14.06 7.65 12.07
CA PRO A 164 -13.90 7.88 13.51
C PRO A 164 -15.18 8.36 14.19
N GLU A 165 -15.89 9.26 13.55
CA GLU A 165 -17.18 9.78 14.04
C GLU A 165 -18.20 8.64 14.11
N MET A 166 -18.30 7.84 13.04
CA MET A 166 -19.22 6.69 12.99
C MET A 166 -18.93 5.65 14.06
N LEU A 167 -17.66 5.33 14.28
CA LEU A 167 -17.25 4.30 15.24
C LEU A 167 -17.52 4.71 16.69
N MET A 168 -17.54 6.01 17.03
CA MET A 168 -18.00 6.49 18.34
C MET A 168 -19.49 6.20 18.55
N GLU A 169 -20.34 6.51 17.57
CA GLU A 169 -21.76 6.25 17.64
C GLU A 169 -22.08 4.75 17.65
N LEU A 170 -21.39 3.98 16.80
CA LEU A 170 -21.52 2.52 16.77
C LEU A 170 -21.16 1.88 18.11
N ALA A 171 -20.05 2.30 18.74
CA ALA A 171 -19.63 1.78 20.04
C ALA A 171 -20.69 2.03 21.11
N TYR A 172 -21.24 3.23 21.17
CA TYR A 172 -22.35 3.56 22.05
C TYR A 172 -23.57 2.66 21.78
N ARG A 173 -24.00 2.56 20.51
CA ARG A 173 -25.17 1.77 20.11
C ARG A 173 -25.00 0.30 20.51
N LEU A 174 -23.87 -0.32 20.22
CA LEU A 174 -23.58 -1.70 20.58
C LEU A 174 -23.57 -1.92 22.10
N ALA A 175 -23.12 -0.94 22.88
CA ALA A 175 -23.09 -1.02 24.34
C ALA A 175 -24.46 -0.84 25.00
N VAL A 176 -25.34 -0.01 24.42
CA VAL A 176 -26.51 0.52 25.08
C VAL A 176 -27.85 -0.01 24.53
N GLU A 177 -27.97 -0.19 23.22
CA GLU A 177 -29.23 -0.53 22.56
C GLU A 177 -29.72 -1.95 22.92
N GLU A 178 -31.02 -2.05 23.28
CA GLU A 178 -31.64 -3.32 23.72
C GLU A 178 -32.61 -3.94 22.70
N THR A 179 -32.57 -3.44 21.44
CA THR A 179 -33.33 -4.10 20.36
C THR A 179 -32.84 -5.54 20.15
N PRO A 180 -33.74 -6.46 19.72
CA PRO A 180 -33.31 -7.85 19.44
C PRO A 180 -32.19 -7.94 18.40
N PHE A 181 -32.13 -6.96 17.50
CA PHE A 181 -31.09 -6.87 16.46
C PHE A 181 -29.68 -6.62 17.07
N ILE A 182 -29.55 -5.61 17.93
CA ILE A 182 -28.27 -5.26 18.58
C ILE A 182 -27.90 -6.30 19.65
N ARG A 183 -28.88 -6.79 20.41
CA ARG A 183 -28.66 -7.87 21.37
C ARG A 183 -28.10 -9.12 20.68
N SER A 184 -28.65 -9.49 19.52
CA SER A 184 -28.11 -10.62 18.73
C SER A 184 -26.63 -10.44 18.40
N ILE A 185 -26.20 -9.24 18.02
CA ILE A 185 -24.79 -8.93 17.79
C ILE A 185 -23.99 -9.09 19.07
N ARG A 186 -24.35 -8.35 20.11
CA ARG A 186 -23.64 -8.28 21.38
C ARG A 186 -23.50 -9.63 22.09
N ASP A 187 -24.50 -10.50 21.97
CA ASP A 187 -24.55 -11.80 22.65
C ASP A 187 -23.76 -12.89 21.90
N ASN A 188 -23.55 -12.76 20.59
CA ASN A 188 -23.01 -13.84 19.77
C ASN A 188 -21.63 -13.58 19.19
N ILE A 189 -21.14 -12.34 19.19
CA ILE A 189 -19.83 -12.00 18.64
C ILE A 189 -19.07 -11.04 19.57
N VAL A 190 -17.76 -10.91 19.34
CA VAL A 190 -16.95 -9.81 19.86
C VAL A 190 -16.69 -8.82 18.74
N THR A 191 -17.07 -7.57 18.93
CA THR A 191 -16.72 -6.48 17.99
C THR A 191 -15.48 -5.76 18.49
N LEU A 192 -14.42 -5.72 17.68
CA LEU A 192 -13.21 -4.96 17.94
C LEU A 192 -13.19 -3.71 17.05
N LEU A 193 -12.80 -2.58 17.61
CA LEU A 193 -12.68 -1.32 16.91
C LEU A 193 -11.31 -0.68 17.17
N THR A 194 -10.61 -0.25 16.12
CA THR A 194 -9.56 0.77 16.21
C THR A 194 -10.07 2.01 15.50
N PRO A 195 -10.62 2.99 16.23
CA PRO A 195 -11.39 4.09 15.61
C PRO A 195 -10.53 5.06 14.80
N VAL A 196 -9.24 5.17 15.10
CA VAL A 196 -8.28 5.99 14.35
C VAL A 196 -6.98 5.22 14.21
N ILE A 197 -6.61 4.85 12.98
CA ILE A 197 -5.32 4.22 12.68
C ILE A 197 -4.24 5.28 12.56
N GLU A 198 -4.42 6.29 11.68
CA GLU A 198 -3.46 7.36 11.45
C GLU A 198 -3.75 8.53 12.37
N VAL A 199 -3.36 8.39 13.64
CA VAL A 199 -3.63 9.38 14.70
C VAL A 199 -2.91 10.70 14.47
N ASP A 200 -1.71 10.67 13.91
CA ASP A 200 -0.87 11.85 13.68
C ASP A 200 -1.51 12.76 12.62
N GLY A 201 -1.88 12.18 11.51
CA GLY A 201 -2.50 12.92 10.42
C GLY A 201 -3.97 13.27 10.67
N ARG A 202 -4.71 12.48 11.46
CA ARG A 202 -6.07 12.85 11.89
C ARG A 202 -6.06 14.19 12.61
N ASN A 203 -5.10 14.41 13.51
CA ASN A 203 -5.00 15.65 14.24
C ASN A 203 -4.66 16.83 13.33
N ARG A 204 -3.77 16.65 12.37
CA ARG A 204 -3.48 17.65 11.32
C ARG A 204 -4.71 17.98 10.49
N GLN A 205 -5.53 16.99 10.13
CA GLN A 205 -6.77 17.21 9.39
C GLN A 205 -7.78 18.05 10.20
N VAL A 206 -7.88 17.84 11.51
CA VAL A 206 -8.73 18.63 12.40
C VAL A 206 -8.20 20.07 12.54
N ASP A 207 -6.89 20.27 12.65
CA ASP A 207 -6.26 21.58 12.65
C ASP A 207 -6.58 22.38 11.38
N LEU A 208 -6.46 21.73 10.21
CA LEU A 208 -6.79 22.36 8.93
C LEU A 208 -8.27 22.71 8.82
N TRP A 209 -9.17 21.90 9.41
CA TRP A 209 -10.57 22.27 9.49
C TRP A 209 -10.78 23.51 10.37
N ARG A 210 -10.17 23.56 11.55
CA ARG A 210 -10.23 24.72 12.45
C ARG A 210 -9.66 25.98 11.80
N TYR A 211 -8.55 25.83 11.07
CA TYR A 211 -7.96 26.92 10.29
C TYR A 211 -8.97 27.46 9.25
N ARG A 212 -9.61 26.54 8.48
CA ARG A 212 -10.64 26.89 7.49
C ARG A 212 -11.85 27.59 8.11
N GLU A 213 -12.33 27.09 9.24
CA GLU A 213 -13.48 27.66 9.95
C GLU A 213 -13.21 29.10 10.45
N LYS A 214 -12.00 29.32 10.95
CA LYS A 214 -11.59 30.63 11.49
C LYS A 214 -11.16 31.65 10.44
N ASN A 215 -10.84 31.22 9.24
CA ASN A 215 -10.37 32.06 8.14
C ASN A 215 -11.27 31.91 6.90
N PRO A 216 -12.56 32.25 6.97
CA PRO A 216 -13.48 32.13 5.85
C PRO A 216 -13.02 32.95 4.66
N GLY A 217 -13.01 32.32 3.46
CA GLY A 217 -12.56 33.00 2.23
C GLY A 217 -11.04 32.99 2.01
N VAL A 218 -10.25 32.54 3.00
CA VAL A 218 -8.81 32.32 2.81
C VAL A 218 -8.60 30.87 2.37
N PRO A 219 -7.74 30.58 1.37
CA PRO A 219 -7.43 29.20 0.98
C PRO A 219 -6.84 28.41 2.16
N THR A 220 -7.33 27.18 2.33
CA THR A 220 -6.81 26.27 3.35
C THR A 220 -5.60 25.53 2.80
N PRO A 221 -4.48 25.40 3.55
CA PRO A 221 -3.37 24.58 3.16
C PRO A 221 -3.80 23.14 2.84
N PRO A 222 -3.25 22.48 1.82
CA PRO A 222 -3.48 21.07 1.59
C PRO A 222 -2.84 20.24 2.70
N LEU A 223 -3.43 19.09 3.04
CA LEU A 223 -2.81 18.11 3.93
C LEU A 223 -1.67 17.40 3.20
N VAL A 224 -0.43 17.83 3.39
CA VAL A 224 0.74 17.25 2.73
C VAL A 224 1.36 16.09 3.51
N TYR A 225 1.28 16.11 4.83
CA TYR A 225 1.71 15.01 5.71
C TYR A 225 0.47 14.32 6.29
N TRP A 226 0.10 13.16 5.72
CA TRP A 226 -1.01 12.35 6.24
C TRP A 226 -0.59 11.53 7.47
N GLY A 227 0.67 11.18 7.57
CA GLY A 227 1.35 10.58 8.71
C GLY A 227 2.72 11.21 8.89
N HIS A 228 3.57 10.62 9.72
CA HIS A 228 4.95 11.10 9.91
C HIS A 228 5.81 10.87 8.67
N HIS A 229 5.76 9.67 8.09
CA HIS A 229 6.54 9.32 6.90
C HIS A 229 5.73 9.42 5.62
N VAL A 230 4.70 8.61 5.47
CA VAL A 230 3.98 8.44 4.21
C VAL A 230 2.58 9.03 4.25
N ALA A 231 2.02 9.33 3.07
CA ALA A 231 0.63 9.74 2.92
C ALA A 231 -0.29 8.52 2.66
N HIS A 232 -0.99 8.50 1.54
CA HIS A 232 -1.93 7.43 1.15
C HIS A 232 -1.32 6.02 1.20
N ASP A 233 -0.03 5.88 0.97
CA ASP A 233 0.66 4.59 0.96
C ASP A 233 0.91 3.99 2.36
N ASN A 234 0.43 4.61 3.43
CA ASN A 234 0.33 3.94 4.73
C ASN A 234 -0.55 2.67 4.62
N ASN A 235 -1.54 2.66 3.70
CA ASN A 235 -2.31 1.48 3.32
C ASN A 235 -1.64 0.66 2.20
N ARG A 236 -0.32 0.60 2.15
CA ARG A 236 0.49 -0.27 1.27
C ARG A 236 1.60 -0.98 2.04
N ASP A 237 1.61 -0.86 3.36
CA ASP A 237 2.68 -1.35 4.22
C ASP A 237 2.48 -2.80 4.69
N ASN A 238 1.36 -3.44 4.37
CA ASN A 238 1.11 -4.80 4.87
C ASN A 238 2.15 -5.84 4.38
N ILE A 239 2.84 -5.62 3.26
CA ILE A 239 3.93 -6.51 2.82
C ILE A 239 5.16 -6.36 3.73
N GLY A 240 5.58 -5.12 4.00
CA GLY A 240 6.83 -4.80 4.71
C GLY A 240 6.68 -4.72 6.23
N LEU A 241 5.50 -4.38 6.73
CA LEU A 241 5.23 -4.08 8.14
C LEU A 241 6.28 -3.14 8.74
N ALA A 242 6.58 -2.07 8.03
CA ALA A 242 7.61 -1.10 8.39
C ALA A 242 7.09 -0.01 9.33
N LEU A 243 5.82 0.38 9.19
CA LEU A 243 5.18 1.41 9.99
C LEU A 243 4.66 0.86 11.34
N ASN A 244 4.72 1.69 12.37
CA ASN A 244 4.19 1.35 13.69
C ASN A 244 2.69 1.05 13.63
N LEU A 245 1.93 1.83 12.85
CA LEU A 245 0.50 1.61 12.68
C LEU A 245 0.18 0.19 12.15
N SER A 246 0.92 -0.29 11.16
CA SER A 246 0.75 -1.65 10.60
C SER A 246 1.12 -2.72 11.61
N ASN A 247 2.22 -2.53 12.34
CA ASN A 247 2.65 -3.44 13.41
C ASN A 247 1.63 -3.48 14.56
N ASN A 248 1.01 -2.34 14.90
CA ASN A 248 -0.01 -2.28 15.95
C ASN A 248 -1.29 -3.03 15.52
N VAL A 249 -1.74 -2.88 14.27
CA VAL A 249 -2.89 -3.64 13.76
C VAL A 249 -2.57 -5.14 13.69
N MET A 250 -1.35 -5.50 13.27
CA MET A 250 -0.91 -6.90 13.28
C MET A 250 -0.89 -7.48 14.70
N LYS A 251 -0.46 -6.68 15.70
CA LYS A 251 -0.53 -7.07 17.11
C LYS A 251 -1.97 -7.34 17.54
N ALA A 252 -2.93 -6.46 17.20
CA ALA A 252 -4.35 -6.71 17.48
C ALA A 252 -4.82 -8.01 16.83
N TYR A 253 -4.38 -8.30 15.60
CA TYR A 253 -4.70 -9.55 14.94
C TYR A 253 -4.21 -10.76 15.73
N PHE A 254 -2.93 -10.81 16.13
CA PHE A 254 -2.38 -11.95 16.88
C PHE A 254 -2.91 -12.04 18.31
N ASP A 255 -3.30 -10.93 18.91
CA ASP A 255 -3.92 -10.94 20.23
C ASP A 255 -5.34 -11.55 20.20
N PHE A 256 -6.06 -11.47 19.08
CA PHE A 256 -7.47 -11.84 19.00
C PHE A 256 -7.84 -12.83 17.89
N HIS A 257 -7.05 -12.98 16.84
CA HIS A 257 -7.32 -13.82 15.67
C HIS A 257 -8.75 -13.62 15.12
N PRO A 258 -9.13 -12.41 14.71
CA PRO A 258 -10.47 -12.11 14.23
C PRO A 258 -10.78 -12.86 12.94
N GLN A 259 -12.04 -13.28 12.74
CA GLN A 259 -12.51 -13.95 11.54
C GLN A 259 -12.81 -13.00 10.40
N VAL A 260 -13.01 -11.71 10.71
CA VAL A 260 -13.13 -10.62 9.72
C VAL A 260 -12.26 -9.45 10.14
N VAL A 261 -11.48 -8.92 9.19
CA VAL A 261 -10.77 -7.64 9.29
C VAL A 261 -11.38 -6.69 8.26
N HIS A 262 -11.91 -5.57 8.73
CA HIS A 262 -12.70 -4.65 7.92
C HIS A 262 -12.15 -3.23 8.02
N ASP A 263 -11.63 -2.69 6.91
CA ASP A 263 -11.11 -1.34 6.82
C ASP A 263 -12.16 -0.37 6.27
N LEU A 264 -12.26 0.84 6.84
CA LEU A 264 -13.28 1.83 6.49
C LEU A 264 -12.65 3.02 5.80
N HIS A 265 -13.03 3.23 4.52
CA HIS A 265 -12.48 4.26 3.64
C HIS A 265 -13.55 5.22 3.08
N GLU A 266 -13.08 6.33 2.47
CA GLU A 266 -13.92 7.38 1.88
C GLU A 266 -13.25 7.99 0.64
N SER A 267 -13.54 7.45 -0.54
CA SER A 267 -12.99 7.99 -1.80
C SER A 267 -13.99 8.01 -2.96
N ILE A 268 -15.07 7.21 -2.90
CA ILE A 268 -15.99 7.00 -4.02
C ILE A 268 -17.46 7.12 -3.62
N PRO A 269 -18.36 7.40 -4.59
CA PRO A 269 -19.75 7.77 -4.30
C PRO A 269 -20.57 6.70 -3.56
N PHE A 270 -21.46 7.17 -2.67
CA PHE A 270 -22.42 6.39 -1.88
C PHE A 270 -21.75 5.40 -0.93
N LEU A 271 -22.01 4.09 -1.08
CA LEU A 271 -21.36 3.02 -0.33
C LEU A 271 -20.93 1.91 -1.27
N TYR A 272 -19.65 1.74 -1.40
CA TYR A 272 -19.02 0.57 -2.00
C TYR A 272 -18.74 -0.47 -0.92
N ILE A 273 -19.20 -1.68 -1.17
CA ILE A 273 -18.96 -2.86 -0.33
C ILE A 273 -18.04 -3.78 -1.12
N SER A 274 -16.80 -3.92 -0.70
CA SER A 274 -15.78 -4.55 -1.52
C SER A 274 -16.06 -6.02 -1.84
N THR A 275 -15.94 -6.37 -3.11
CA THR A 275 -15.66 -7.71 -3.62
C THR A 275 -14.52 -7.67 -4.64
N GLY A 276 -14.32 -6.50 -5.25
CA GLY A 276 -13.40 -6.33 -6.37
C GLY A 276 -13.82 -7.09 -7.63
N THR A 277 -12.94 -7.06 -8.60
CA THR A 277 -12.95 -7.89 -9.80
C THR A 277 -11.70 -8.75 -9.83
N GLY A 278 -11.66 -9.81 -10.65
CA GLY A 278 -10.39 -10.48 -10.93
C GLY A 278 -9.35 -9.54 -11.57
N PRO A 279 -8.06 -9.87 -11.49
CA PRO A 279 -7.55 -11.13 -10.92
C PRO A 279 -7.56 -11.14 -9.38
N TYR A 280 -7.84 -12.31 -8.81
CA TYR A 280 -7.57 -12.57 -7.39
C TYR A 280 -6.22 -13.27 -7.23
N ASN A 281 -5.53 -12.98 -6.14
CA ASN A 281 -4.26 -13.63 -5.83
C ASN A 281 -4.44 -15.15 -5.72
N PRO A 282 -3.66 -15.96 -6.46
CA PRO A 282 -3.83 -17.41 -6.48
C PRO A 282 -3.49 -18.09 -5.14
N ALA A 283 -2.81 -17.43 -4.23
CA ALA A 283 -2.56 -17.94 -2.88
C ALA A 283 -3.82 -17.89 -2.00
N LEU A 284 -4.82 -17.05 -2.33
CA LEU A 284 -6.07 -16.98 -1.57
C LEU A 284 -6.87 -18.28 -1.71
N ASP A 285 -7.40 -18.76 -0.58
CA ASP A 285 -8.29 -19.93 -0.61
C ASP A 285 -9.65 -19.54 -1.24
N PRO A 286 -10.18 -20.34 -2.20
CA PRO A 286 -11.48 -20.08 -2.82
C PRO A 286 -12.63 -19.92 -1.81
N LEU A 287 -12.62 -20.67 -0.71
CA LEU A 287 -13.65 -20.56 0.34
C LEU A 287 -13.66 -19.15 0.96
N MET A 288 -12.50 -18.56 1.16
CA MET A 288 -12.41 -17.21 1.72
C MET A 288 -12.94 -16.17 0.72
N ILE A 289 -12.65 -16.31 -0.58
CA ILE A 289 -13.18 -15.44 -1.64
C ILE A 289 -14.72 -15.54 -1.68
N ASP A 290 -15.24 -16.76 -1.64
CA ASP A 290 -16.70 -17.00 -1.66
C ASP A 290 -17.40 -16.38 -0.44
N GLU A 291 -16.81 -16.52 0.77
CA GLU A 291 -17.36 -15.90 1.97
C GLU A 291 -17.31 -14.36 1.93
N TRP A 292 -16.25 -13.80 1.40
CA TRP A 292 -16.13 -12.36 1.17
C TRP A 292 -17.26 -11.85 0.26
N HIS A 293 -17.48 -12.53 -0.88
CA HIS A 293 -18.58 -12.22 -1.79
C HIS A 293 -19.97 -12.40 -1.14
N ARG A 294 -20.17 -13.49 -0.42
CA ARG A 294 -21.42 -13.77 0.28
C ARG A 294 -21.79 -12.65 1.25
N MET A 295 -20.82 -12.20 2.07
CA MET A 295 -21.05 -11.10 3.00
C MET A 295 -21.44 -9.82 2.25
N ALA A 296 -20.66 -9.44 1.24
CA ALA A 296 -20.92 -8.21 0.47
C ALA A 296 -22.28 -8.22 -0.21
N TYR A 297 -22.67 -9.32 -0.86
CA TYR A 297 -23.99 -9.42 -1.51
C TYR A 297 -25.15 -9.49 -0.51
N ASN A 298 -24.95 -10.08 0.68
CA ASN A 298 -25.95 -10.01 1.76
C ASN A 298 -26.21 -8.56 2.17
N GLU A 299 -25.17 -7.77 2.36
CA GLU A 299 -25.29 -6.35 2.75
C GLU A 299 -25.92 -5.50 1.63
N VAL A 300 -25.48 -5.67 0.38
CA VAL A 300 -26.10 -4.99 -0.78
C VAL A 300 -27.59 -5.32 -0.88
N ASN A 301 -27.97 -6.61 -0.70
CA ASN A 301 -29.35 -7.04 -0.73
C ASN A 301 -30.18 -6.39 0.40
N GLU A 302 -29.69 -6.45 1.63
CA GLU A 302 -30.38 -5.91 2.80
C GLU A 302 -30.53 -4.37 2.75
N LEU A 303 -29.51 -3.66 2.26
CA LEU A 303 -29.56 -2.21 2.08
C LEU A 303 -30.46 -1.81 0.91
N THR A 304 -30.43 -2.59 -0.19
CA THR A 304 -31.35 -2.39 -1.32
C THR A 304 -32.80 -2.59 -0.89
N ARG A 305 -33.12 -3.62 -0.09
CA ARG A 305 -34.44 -3.88 0.45
C ARG A 305 -34.95 -2.75 1.36
N ARG A 306 -34.06 -2.06 2.04
CA ARG A 306 -34.34 -0.86 2.86
C ARG A 306 -34.41 0.43 2.06
N GLY A 307 -34.19 0.35 0.75
CA GLY A 307 -34.30 1.51 -0.13
C GLY A 307 -33.09 2.45 -0.14
N LEU A 308 -31.97 2.07 0.50
CA LEU A 308 -30.78 2.93 0.52
C LEU A 308 -30.21 3.07 -0.91
N PRO A 309 -30.13 4.29 -1.48
CA PRO A 309 -29.74 4.46 -2.87
C PRO A 309 -28.23 4.34 -3.07
N GLY A 310 -27.85 3.90 -4.26
CA GLY A 310 -26.46 3.95 -4.73
C GLY A 310 -25.48 2.96 -4.08
N VAL A 311 -25.95 2.06 -3.22
CA VAL A 311 -25.10 0.98 -2.66
C VAL A 311 -24.67 0.04 -3.76
N TRP A 312 -23.40 -0.35 -3.78
CA TRP A 312 -22.85 -1.19 -4.83
C TRP A 312 -21.65 -2.03 -4.38
N THR A 313 -21.36 -3.05 -5.16
CA THR A 313 -20.20 -3.92 -5.02
C THR A 313 -19.61 -4.18 -6.40
N HIS A 314 -18.55 -5.00 -6.50
CA HIS A 314 -17.89 -5.33 -7.75
C HIS A 314 -17.21 -4.11 -8.42
N GLY A 315 -16.23 -4.32 -9.29
CA GLY A 315 -15.46 -3.22 -9.89
C GLY A 315 -14.55 -2.51 -8.89
N PHE A 316 -14.00 -1.39 -9.28
CA PHE A 316 -13.12 -0.49 -8.55
C PHE A 316 -11.78 -1.11 -8.11
N TYR A 317 -11.79 -2.22 -7.41
CA TYR A 317 -10.66 -2.90 -6.79
C TYR A 317 -10.54 -4.34 -7.33
N ASP A 318 -9.33 -4.90 -7.28
CA ASP A 318 -9.05 -6.33 -7.50
C ASP A 318 -8.65 -7.02 -6.18
N GLY A 319 -8.44 -8.33 -6.21
CA GLY A 319 -7.97 -9.11 -5.05
C GLY A 319 -6.51 -9.56 -5.18
N TRP A 320 -5.67 -8.83 -5.95
CA TRP A 320 -4.35 -9.28 -6.34
C TRP A 320 -3.27 -8.97 -5.31
N ALA A 321 -3.04 -7.68 -5.04
CA ALA A 321 -1.89 -7.24 -4.23
C ALA A 321 -2.13 -7.37 -2.72
N PRO A 322 -1.21 -7.98 -1.94
CA PRO A 322 -1.36 -8.18 -0.50
C PRO A 322 -0.86 -6.99 0.35
N ASN A 323 -0.72 -5.82 -0.24
CA ASN A 323 -0.13 -4.66 0.40
C ASN A 323 -1.10 -3.84 1.28
N TYR A 324 -2.41 -4.10 1.18
CA TYR A 324 -3.45 -3.37 1.93
C TYR A 324 -3.61 -3.89 3.37
N MET A 325 -4.03 -3.01 4.28
CA MET A 325 -4.21 -3.35 5.70
C MET A 325 -5.21 -4.51 5.90
N PHE A 326 -6.32 -4.54 5.18
CA PHE A 326 -7.31 -5.63 5.34
C PHE A 326 -6.78 -7.00 4.90
N TRP A 327 -5.70 -7.05 4.11
CA TRP A 327 -5.01 -8.29 3.76
C TRP A 327 -4.36 -8.99 4.98
N ILE A 328 -4.21 -8.28 6.11
CA ILE A 328 -3.89 -8.94 7.38
C ILE A 328 -4.89 -10.08 7.63
N GLY A 329 -6.19 -9.82 7.40
CA GLY A 329 -7.20 -10.89 7.48
C GLY A 329 -6.95 -11.99 6.44
N MET A 330 -6.88 -11.63 5.16
CA MET A 330 -6.77 -12.59 4.05
C MET A 330 -5.52 -13.46 4.14
N GLY A 331 -4.38 -12.89 4.53
CA GLY A 331 -3.13 -13.63 4.71
C GLY A 331 -3.15 -14.61 5.88
N HIS A 332 -4.06 -14.40 6.84
CA HIS A 332 -4.13 -15.19 8.08
C HIS A 332 -5.42 -16.01 8.21
N ASN A 333 -5.94 -16.50 7.08
CA ASN A 333 -7.12 -17.38 7.00
C ASN A 333 -8.45 -16.73 7.46
N SER A 334 -8.50 -15.40 7.49
CA SER A 334 -9.66 -14.60 7.84
C SER A 334 -10.19 -13.85 6.62
N ILE A 335 -11.41 -13.34 6.68
CA ILE A 335 -11.97 -12.50 5.63
C ILE A 335 -11.40 -11.09 5.79
N GLY A 336 -10.70 -10.60 4.77
CA GLY A 336 -10.30 -9.20 4.67
C GLY A 336 -11.24 -8.44 3.75
N ARG A 337 -11.70 -7.25 4.16
CA ARG A 337 -12.66 -6.47 3.38
C ARG A 337 -12.57 -4.99 3.70
N PHE A 338 -13.21 -4.17 2.86
CA PHE A 338 -13.31 -2.73 3.11
C PHE A 338 -14.60 -2.13 2.58
N TYR A 339 -14.97 -0.97 3.14
CA TYR A 339 -15.97 -0.08 2.57
C TYR A 339 -15.32 1.18 2.02
N GLU A 340 -16.02 1.81 1.08
CA GLU A 340 -15.75 3.17 0.63
C GLU A 340 -17.05 3.96 0.62
N THR A 341 -16.99 5.21 1.08
CA THR A 341 -18.08 6.18 0.92
C THR A 341 -17.58 7.43 0.21
N PHE A 342 -18.41 8.45 0.02
CA PHE A 342 -17.92 9.72 -0.52
C PHE A 342 -16.75 10.27 0.29
N GLY A 343 -15.67 10.66 -0.38
CA GLY A 343 -14.59 11.40 0.23
C GLY A 343 -15.09 12.71 0.83
N ASN A 344 -15.06 12.82 2.15
CA ASN A 344 -15.60 13.95 2.88
C ASN A 344 -14.52 14.55 3.81
N ARG A 345 -13.53 15.21 3.19
CA ARG A 345 -12.40 15.83 3.91
C ARG A 345 -12.84 16.84 4.98
N TRP A 346 -13.97 17.50 4.76
CA TRP A 346 -14.50 18.54 5.63
C TRP A 346 -15.88 18.18 6.15
N PRO A 347 -16.26 18.57 7.37
CA PRO A 347 -17.61 18.39 7.91
C PRO A 347 -18.57 19.43 7.34
N THR A 348 -18.58 19.59 6.02
CA THR A 348 -19.46 20.51 5.28
C THR A 348 -20.51 19.74 4.51
N THR A 349 -21.62 20.38 4.20
CA THR A 349 -22.66 19.86 3.33
C THR A 349 -22.49 20.48 1.93
N GLU A 350 -22.25 19.62 0.93
CA GLU A 350 -21.95 20.07 -0.43
C GLU A 350 -22.82 19.39 -1.48
N GLU A 351 -23.09 20.08 -2.59
CA GLU A 351 -23.66 19.42 -3.78
C GLU A 351 -22.58 18.59 -4.48
N ARG A 352 -22.92 17.34 -4.76
CA ARG A 352 -22.04 16.38 -5.48
C ARG A 352 -22.70 15.93 -6.78
N VAL A 353 -21.99 16.04 -7.88
CA VAL A 353 -22.38 15.48 -9.18
C VAL A 353 -21.68 14.16 -9.36
N VAL A 354 -22.46 13.09 -9.51
CA VAL A 354 -21.95 11.72 -9.65
C VAL A 354 -21.96 11.33 -11.12
N ARG A 355 -20.80 11.34 -11.78
CA ARG A 355 -20.66 11.00 -13.19
C ARG A 355 -20.16 9.57 -13.35
N GLY A 356 -20.68 8.84 -14.35
CA GLY A 356 -20.21 7.50 -14.72
C GLY A 356 -20.58 6.38 -13.74
N THR A 357 -20.70 6.68 -12.44
CA THR A 357 -21.09 5.73 -11.39
C THR A 357 -22.55 5.88 -10.98
N SER A 358 -23.33 6.74 -11.62
CA SER A 358 -24.75 7.00 -11.34
C SER A 358 -25.70 6.09 -12.10
N GLU A 359 -25.22 5.19 -12.94
CA GLU A 359 -26.05 4.28 -13.71
C GLU A 359 -26.42 3.02 -12.91
N ARG A 360 -27.65 2.55 -13.11
CA ARG A 360 -28.07 1.27 -12.55
C ARG A 360 -27.32 0.15 -13.26
N GLN A 361 -26.74 -0.75 -12.47
CA GLN A 361 -26.04 -1.95 -12.91
C GLN A 361 -26.50 -3.13 -12.06
N TRP A 362 -26.26 -4.36 -12.51
CA TRP A 362 -26.57 -5.55 -11.73
C TRP A 362 -25.90 -5.56 -10.35
N PHE A 363 -24.70 -4.95 -10.24
CA PHE A 363 -23.95 -4.79 -9.00
C PHE A 363 -24.27 -3.49 -8.24
N ARG A 364 -25.09 -2.61 -8.82
CA ARG A 364 -25.65 -1.38 -8.23
C ARG A 364 -27.16 -1.38 -8.44
N PRO A 365 -27.90 -2.18 -7.63
CA PRO A 365 -29.30 -2.50 -7.92
C PRO A 365 -30.24 -1.34 -7.64
N ASN A 366 -30.01 -0.54 -6.58
CA ASN A 366 -30.86 0.60 -6.26
C ASN A 366 -30.53 1.80 -7.13
N PRO A 367 -31.52 2.64 -7.50
CA PRO A 367 -31.24 3.77 -8.36
C PRO A 367 -30.16 4.69 -7.77
N PRO A 368 -29.05 4.91 -8.45
CA PRO A 368 -28.12 5.93 -8.08
C PRO A 368 -28.70 7.29 -8.40
N LEU A 369 -28.31 8.29 -7.63
CA LEU A 369 -28.71 9.68 -7.84
C LEU A 369 -27.58 10.43 -8.52
N PRO A 370 -27.81 11.05 -9.72
CA PRO A 370 -26.74 11.71 -10.48
C PRO A 370 -26.27 13.02 -9.84
N LYS A 371 -27.08 13.59 -8.95
CA LYS A 371 -26.77 14.79 -8.18
C LYS A 371 -27.32 14.64 -6.77
N VAL A 372 -26.49 14.88 -5.77
CA VAL A 372 -26.88 14.75 -4.36
C VAL A 372 -26.33 15.93 -3.56
N ARG A 373 -27.03 16.32 -2.54
CA ARG A 373 -26.49 17.13 -1.45
C ARG A 373 -25.96 16.18 -0.39
N TRP A 374 -24.66 16.24 -0.07
CA TRP A 374 -23.99 15.24 0.77
C TRP A 374 -23.33 15.90 1.99
N SER A 375 -23.56 15.31 3.15
CA SER A 375 -22.97 15.72 4.43
C SER A 375 -22.10 14.61 5.02
N LEU A 376 -21.25 14.92 5.99
CA LEU A 376 -20.50 13.94 6.76
C LEU A 376 -21.45 12.97 7.51
N ARG A 377 -22.63 13.45 7.94
CA ARG A 377 -23.65 12.58 8.57
C ARG A 377 -24.11 11.46 7.65
N ASN A 378 -24.22 11.72 6.35
CA ASN A 378 -24.56 10.67 5.38
C ASN A 378 -23.50 9.57 5.33
N ASN A 379 -22.19 9.88 5.38
CA ASN A 379 -21.12 8.86 5.50
C ASN A 379 -21.34 8.01 6.76
N VAL A 380 -21.61 8.62 7.90
CA VAL A 380 -21.90 7.92 9.16
C VAL A 380 -23.09 6.97 8.99
N ASN A 381 -24.20 7.44 8.42
CA ASN A 381 -25.41 6.63 8.22
C ASN A 381 -25.16 5.42 7.31
N PHE A 382 -24.48 5.64 6.17
CA PHE A 382 -24.22 4.59 5.19
C PHE A 382 -23.25 3.53 5.73
N GLN A 383 -22.10 3.95 6.28
CA GLN A 383 -21.12 3.02 6.85
C GLN A 383 -21.71 2.24 8.02
N GLN A 384 -22.40 2.91 8.95
CA GLN A 384 -22.98 2.25 10.11
C GLN A 384 -24.09 1.27 9.73
N SER A 385 -24.98 1.63 8.78
CA SER A 385 -26.02 0.72 8.28
C SER A 385 -25.42 -0.55 7.68
N GLY A 386 -24.38 -0.42 6.84
CA GLY A 386 -23.68 -1.57 6.26
C GLY A 386 -23.01 -2.42 7.34
N LEU A 387 -22.25 -1.78 8.24
CA LEU A 387 -21.49 -2.49 9.26
C LEU A 387 -22.40 -3.23 10.27
N LEU A 388 -23.50 -2.64 10.67
CA LEU A 388 -24.50 -3.30 11.52
C LEU A 388 -25.09 -4.56 10.87
N LEU A 389 -25.32 -4.54 9.55
CA LEU A 389 -25.79 -5.71 8.82
C LEU A 389 -24.70 -6.80 8.73
N ALA A 390 -23.44 -6.41 8.51
CA ALA A 390 -22.31 -7.34 8.52
C ALA A 390 -22.14 -8.02 9.90
N LEU A 391 -22.19 -7.25 10.99
CA LEU A 391 -22.10 -7.75 12.35
C LEU A 391 -23.27 -8.70 12.68
N ASN A 392 -24.50 -8.36 12.25
CA ASN A 392 -25.69 -9.19 12.47
C ASN A 392 -25.64 -10.49 11.64
N ASP A 393 -25.11 -10.46 10.42
CA ASP A 393 -24.87 -11.67 9.63
C ASP A 393 -23.89 -12.61 10.34
N MET A 394 -22.77 -12.08 10.84
CA MET A 394 -21.82 -12.87 11.62
C MET A 394 -22.46 -13.44 12.90
N ALA A 395 -23.24 -12.65 13.61
CA ALA A 395 -23.91 -13.07 14.83
C ALA A 395 -24.90 -14.22 14.60
N LYS A 396 -25.69 -14.15 13.54
CA LYS A 396 -26.64 -15.21 13.15
C LYS A 396 -25.96 -16.48 12.66
N ASN A 397 -24.78 -16.36 12.09
CA ASN A 397 -24.03 -17.46 11.48
C ASN A 397 -22.71 -17.77 12.23
N ARG A 398 -22.65 -17.50 13.55
CA ARG A 398 -21.41 -17.55 14.34
C ARG A 398 -20.62 -18.84 14.18
N ALA A 399 -21.28 -19.99 14.19
CA ALA A 399 -20.64 -21.29 14.07
C ALA A 399 -19.98 -21.44 12.68
N ARG A 400 -20.63 -20.98 11.61
CA ARG A 400 -20.09 -21.02 10.23
C ARG A 400 -18.79 -20.22 10.11
N PHE A 401 -18.72 -19.02 10.72
CA PHE A 401 -17.50 -18.20 10.64
C PHE A 401 -16.31 -18.88 11.35
N LEU A 402 -16.56 -19.49 12.52
CA LEU A 402 -15.53 -20.24 13.23
C LEU A 402 -15.13 -21.54 12.52
N GLU A 403 -16.11 -22.26 11.95
CA GLU A 403 -15.87 -23.49 11.18
C GLU A 403 -15.07 -23.20 9.90
N ASN A 404 -15.42 -22.12 9.17
CA ASN A 404 -14.68 -21.70 7.99
C ASN A 404 -13.26 -21.27 8.34
N PHE A 405 -13.06 -20.52 9.42
CA PHE A 405 -11.75 -20.12 9.90
C PHE A 405 -10.85 -21.34 10.23
N TRP A 406 -11.41 -22.31 10.95
CA TRP A 406 -10.73 -23.58 11.22
C TRP A 406 -10.44 -24.36 9.93
N THR A 407 -11.41 -24.43 9.02
CA THR A 407 -11.27 -25.13 7.72
C THR A 407 -10.17 -24.49 6.88
N LEU A 408 -10.14 -23.17 6.76
CA LEU A 408 -9.11 -22.42 6.04
C LEU A 408 -7.72 -22.68 6.65
N SER A 409 -7.61 -22.70 7.97
CA SER A 409 -6.36 -23.01 8.67
C SER A 409 -5.89 -24.45 8.42
N LYS A 410 -6.79 -25.43 8.42
CA LYS A 410 -6.48 -26.82 8.03
C LYS A 410 -6.02 -26.93 6.58
N ARG A 411 -6.71 -26.26 5.65
CA ARG A 411 -6.36 -26.27 4.22
C ARG A 411 -5.01 -25.62 3.97
N SER A 412 -4.68 -24.56 4.70
CA SER A 412 -3.37 -23.92 4.64
C SER A 412 -2.26 -24.86 5.09
N ILE A 413 -2.45 -25.63 6.17
CA ILE A 413 -1.50 -26.62 6.64
C ILE A 413 -1.37 -27.80 5.67
N ALA A 414 -2.46 -28.22 5.04
CA ALA A 414 -2.47 -29.32 4.06
C ALA A 414 -1.97 -28.91 2.66
N LYS A 415 -1.70 -27.62 2.42
CA LYS A 415 -1.30 -27.06 1.12
C LYS A 415 -0.14 -27.81 0.45
N PRO A 416 0.94 -28.22 1.14
CA PRO A 416 2.04 -28.96 0.53
C PRO A 416 1.64 -30.23 -0.19
N SER A 417 0.63 -30.94 0.32
CA SER A 417 0.18 -32.22 -0.22
C SER A 417 -0.81 -32.05 -1.38
N ASN A 418 -1.51 -30.93 -1.45
CA ASN A 418 -2.64 -30.72 -2.36
C ASN A 418 -2.34 -29.73 -3.50
N GLU A 419 -1.61 -28.67 -3.21
CA GLU A 419 -1.43 -27.52 -4.10
C GLU A 419 0.05 -27.20 -4.35
N GLY A 420 0.94 -27.48 -3.37
CA GLY A 420 2.32 -27.02 -3.35
C GLY A 420 2.46 -25.47 -3.21
N PRO A 421 3.70 -24.97 -3.16
CA PRO A 421 4.92 -25.74 -2.96
C PRO A 421 4.98 -26.38 -1.56
N ALA A 422 5.96 -27.25 -1.33
CA ALA A 422 6.22 -27.82 -0.02
C ALA A 422 7.07 -26.90 0.87
N ALA A 423 8.00 -26.15 0.26
CA ALA A 423 8.85 -25.21 0.98
C ALA A 423 9.48 -24.15 0.06
N TYR A 424 9.96 -23.06 0.69
CA TYR A 424 10.95 -22.15 0.13
C TYR A 424 12.25 -22.30 0.90
N VAL A 425 13.35 -22.58 0.19
CA VAL A 425 14.66 -22.84 0.78
C VAL A 425 15.62 -21.71 0.41
N PHE A 426 16.25 -21.13 1.43
CA PHE A 426 17.26 -20.08 1.31
C PHE A 426 18.63 -20.68 1.70
N PRO A 427 19.63 -20.71 0.81
CA PRO A 427 20.96 -21.23 1.11
C PRO A 427 21.61 -20.57 2.33
N ALA A 428 22.35 -21.34 3.13
CA ALA A 428 23.06 -20.82 4.30
C ALA A 428 24.21 -19.86 3.92
N ASP A 429 24.80 -20.02 2.73
CA ASP A 429 25.93 -19.28 2.19
C ASP A 429 25.50 -18.06 1.36
N GLN A 430 24.44 -17.39 1.79
CA GLN A 430 23.97 -16.15 1.15
C GLN A 430 25.04 -15.07 1.09
N LYS A 431 25.28 -14.53 -0.09
CA LYS A 431 26.16 -13.38 -0.30
C LYS A 431 25.63 -12.14 0.45
N ARG A 432 24.30 -12.02 0.54
CA ARG A 432 23.58 -10.92 1.17
C ARG A 432 22.77 -11.42 2.38
N SER A 433 23.51 -11.93 3.37
CA SER A 433 22.91 -12.53 4.56
C SER A 433 22.18 -11.51 5.45
N GLY A 434 22.52 -10.23 5.39
CA GLY A 434 21.78 -9.14 6.02
C GLY A 434 20.43 -8.90 5.36
N ASN A 435 20.36 -8.97 4.03
CA ASN A 435 19.10 -8.88 3.31
C ASN A 435 18.20 -10.10 3.60
N LEU A 436 18.79 -11.30 3.70
CA LEU A 436 18.06 -12.50 4.14
C LEU A 436 17.54 -12.37 5.58
N ARG A 437 18.35 -11.84 6.48
CA ARG A 437 17.91 -11.56 7.86
C ARG A 437 16.70 -10.63 7.87
N ASP A 438 16.71 -9.58 7.07
CA ASP A 438 15.59 -8.65 6.94
C ASP A 438 14.33 -9.34 6.35
N LEU A 439 14.50 -10.20 5.34
CA LEU A 439 13.41 -11.04 4.81
C LEU A 439 12.79 -11.92 5.89
N ILE A 440 13.62 -12.65 6.65
CA ILE A 440 13.15 -13.53 7.74
C ILE A 440 12.44 -12.70 8.82
N THR A 441 12.94 -11.50 9.14
CA THR A 441 12.29 -10.60 10.10
C THR A 441 10.86 -10.24 9.65
N VAL A 442 10.68 -9.89 8.38
CA VAL A 442 9.37 -9.58 7.81
C VAL A 442 8.44 -10.79 7.87
N LEU A 443 8.92 -11.97 7.47
CA LEU A 443 8.13 -13.21 7.53
C LEU A 443 7.69 -13.53 8.97
N GLN A 444 8.58 -13.40 9.95
CA GLN A 444 8.27 -13.65 11.37
C GLN A 444 7.30 -12.59 11.94
N LYS A 445 7.35 -11.33 11.52
CA LYS A 445 6.35 -10.32 11.86
C LYS A 445 4.94 -10.72 11.40
N HIS A 446 4.86 -11.42 10.27
CA HIS A 446 3.62 -12.01 9.74
C HIS A 446 3.27 -13.36 10.39
N GLY A 447 3.99 -13.83 11.41
CA GLY A 447 3.76 -15.11 12.05
C GLY A 447 4.14 -16.32 11.18
N VAL A 448 4.86 -16.12 10.08
CA VAL A 448 5.37 -17.19 9.24
C VAL A 448 6.55 -17.87 9.93
N GLU A 449 6.45 -19.17 10.13
CA GLU A 449 7.49 -19.99 10.73
C GLU A 449 8.65 -20.22 9.74
N VAL A 450 9.86 -19.94 10.20
CA VAL A 450 11.09 -20.18 9.46
C VAL A 450 11.95 -21.16 10.24
N HIS A 451 12.51 -22.16 9.56
CA HIS A 451 13.31 -23.22 10.15
C HIS A 451 14.74 -23.18 9.63
N ALA A 452 15.66 -23.80 10.34
CA ALA A 452 17.03 -24.03 9.88
C ALA A 452 17.32 -25.53 9.79
N THR A 453 17.92 -26.01 8.69
CA THR A 453 18.26 -27.42 8.50
C THR A 453 19.37 -27.87 9.45
N GLN A 454 19.21 -29.09 10.06
CA GLN A 454 20.21 -29.66 10.95
C GLN A 454 21.33 -30.40 10.20
N GLN A 455 21.12 -30.68 8.92
CA GLN A 455 22.05 -31.38 8.04
C GLN A 455 21.96 -30.81 6.62
N ALA A 456 22.90 -31.18 5.76
CA ALA A 456 22.80 -30.84 4.34
C ALA A 456 21.59 -31.55 3.72
N LEU A 457 20.94 -30.84 2.77
CA LEU A 457 19.77 -31.33 2.04
C LEU A 457 20.08 -31.41 0.55
N THR A 458 19.90 -32.59 -0.07
CA THR A 458 19.95 -32.75 -1.54
C THR A 458 18.59 -33.22 -2.02
N ILE A 459 17.94 -32.46 -2.89
CA ILE A 459 16.56 -32.73 -3.32
C ILE A 459 16.34 -32.27 -4.77
N ASP A 460 15.50 -33.03 -5.50
CA ASP A 460 14.88 -32.54 -6.73
C ASP A 460 13.76 -31.55 -6.33
N PRO A 461 13.83 -30.27 -6.69
CA PRO A 461 12.84 -29.28 -6.30
C PRO A 461 11.49 -29.44 -7.03
N ALA A 462 11.42 -30.21 -8.09
CA ALA A 462 10.20 -30.45 -8.87
C ALA A 462 9.19 -31.35 -8.13
N TRP A 463 7.93 -31.29 -8.56
CA TRP A 463 6.96 -32.31 -8.16
C TRP A 463 7.46 -33.71 -8.52
N PRO A 464 7.38 -34.68 -7.59
CA PRO A 464 7.66 -36.05 -7.96
C PRO A 464 6.69 -36.50 -9.08
N PRO A 465 7.13 -37.32 -10.06
CA PRO A 465 6.25 -37.82 -11.09
C PRO A 465 5.07 -38.57 -10.44
N ALA A 466 3.86 -38.29 -10.93
CA ALA A 466 2.67 -38.97 -10.44
C ALA A 466 2.94 -40.51 -10.42
N LYS A 467 2.69 -41.16 -9.28
CA LYS A 467 2.77 -42.64 -9.21
C LYS A 467 1.88 -43.18 -10.30
N PRO A 468 2.36 -44.14 -11.11
CA PRO A 468 1.51 -44.77 -12.11
C PRO A 468 0.23 -45.25 -11.42
N ALA A 469 -0.93 -44.82 -11.89
CA ALA A 469 -2.19 -45.35 -11.38
C ALA A 469 -2.12 -46.88 -11.47
N GLU A 470 -2.39 -47.58 -10.37
CA GLU A 470 -2.59 -49.03 -10.42
C GLU A 470 -3.62 -49.31 -11.52
N LYS A 471 -3.19 -50.10 -12.50
CA LYS A 471 -4.01 -50.39 -13.67
C LYS A 471 -5.34 -50.98 -13.19
N ALA A 472 -6.40 -50.18 -13.25
CA ALA A 472 -7.73 -50.79 -13.36
C ALA A 472 -7.73 -51.62 -14.65
N ALA A 473 -7.81 -52.91 -14.48
CA ALA A 473 -7.97 -53.85 -15.58
C ALA A 473 -9.28 -53.48 -16.30
N ASP A 474 -9.22 -53.33 -17.65
CA ASP A 474 -10.32 -53.04 -18.59
C ASP A 474 -10.54 -51.54 -18.94
N ALA A 475 -9.62 -51.01 -19.76
CA ALA A 475 -9.97 -50.01 -20.77
C ALA A 475 -9.08 -50.20 -22.01
N LYS A 476 -9.70 -50.47 -23.14
CA LYS A 476 -9.07 -50.60 -24.46
C LYS A 476 -8.31 -49.33 -24.81
N ALA A 477 -7.01 -49.47 -25.10
CA ALA A 477 -6.11 -48.46 -25.57
C ALA A 477 -6.60 -47.87 -26.93
N THR A 478 -6.88 -46.59 -26.99
CA THR A 478 -6.81 -45.80 -28.23
C THR A 478 -5.59 -44.91 -28.15
N ASP A 479 -4.81 -44.92 -29.23
CA ASP A 479 -3.51 -44.28 -29.40
C ASP A 479 -3.47 -42.81 -28.90
N ALA A 480 -2.89 -42.62 -27.72
CA ALA A 480 -2.35 -41.32 -27.31
C ALA A 480 -0.82 -41.45 -27.35
N LYS A 481 -0.17 -40.78 -28.31
CA LYS A 481 1.28 -40.58 -28.35
C LYS A 481 1.75 -40.13 -26.97
N ALA A 482 2.53 -41.00 -26.31
CA ALA A 482 3.22 -40.64 -25.08
C ALA A 482 4.08 -39.38 -25.34
N LYS A 483 3.77 -38.30 -24.64
CA LYS A 483 4.70 -37.16 -24.58
C LYS A 483 5.96 -37.61 -23.86
N ASP A 484 7.11 -37.34 -24.44
CA ASP A 484 8.40 -37.62 -23.83
C ASP A 484 8.40 -37.13 -22.37
N PRO A 485 8.97 -37.86 -21.43
CA PRO A 485 9.06 -37.46 -20.04
C PRO A 485 9.83 -36.13 -19.98
N LYS A 486 9.22 -35.11 -19.35
CA LYS A 486 9.94 -33.84 -19.09
C LYS A 486 11.27 -34.17 -18.45
N PRO A 487 12.39 -33.52 -18.87
CA PRO A 487 13.68 -33.74 -18.26
C PRO A 487 13.57 -33.54 -16.75
N LYS A 488 14.12 -34.46 -15.95
CA LYS A 488 14.19 -34.28 -14.48
C LYS A 488 14.97 -33.01 -14.19
N SER A 489 14.42 -32.14 -13.32
CA SER A 489 15.20 -31.04 -12.78
C SER A 489 16.43 -31.59 -12.06
N PRO A 490 17.61 -30.97 -12.21
CA PRO A 490 18.78 -31.46 -11.50
C PRO A 490 18.58 -31.30 -9.99
N ASN A 491 19.06 -32.29 -9.22
CA ASN A 491 19.07 -32.18 -7.76
C ASN A 491 19.84 -30.92 -7.32
N VAL A 492 19.28 -30.21 -6.35
CA VAL A 492 19.92 -29.04 -5.70
C VAL A 492 20.38 -29.48 -4.31
N THR A 493 21.60 -29.07 -3.95
CA THR A 493 22.17 -29.35 -2.63
C THR A 493 22.27 -28.07 -1.82
N PHE A 494 21.70 -28.08 -0.62
CA PHE A 494 21.76 -27.00 0.35
C PHE A 494 22.62 -27.41 1.54
N ALA A 495 23.48 -26.52 1.99
CA ALA A 495 24.32 -26.79 3.16
C ALA A 495 23.50 -26.86 4.46
N LYS A 496 24.03 -27.52 5.47
CA LYS A 496 23.50 -27.45 6.84
C LYS A 496 23.36 -26.00 7.27
N GLY A 497 22.25 -25.67 7.94
CA GLY A 497 21.94 -24.31 8.39
C GLY A 497 21.22 -23.46 7.33
N SER A 498 20.85 -24.04 6.17
CA SER A 498 19.97 -23.36 5.23
C SER A 498 18.60 -23.13 5.83
N TYR A 499 17.99 -21.98 5.49
CA TYR A 499 16.71 -21.59 6.08
C TYR A 499 15.56 -22.07 5.21
N VAL A 500 14.49 -22.53 5.86
CA VAL A 500 13.36 -23.16 5.20
C VAL A 500 12.06 -22.58 5.73
N VAL A 501 11.25 -22.02 4.85
CA VAL A 501 9.86 -21.74 5.08
C VAL A 501 9.08 -22.97 4.68
N ARG A 502 8.69 -23.78 5.67
CA ARG A 502 7.83 -24.96 5.45
C ARG A 502 6.42 -24.49 5.16
N MET A 503 5.73 -25.18 4.25
CA MET A 503 4.38 -24.78 3.87
C MET A 503 3.29 -25.56 4.62
N ASP A 504 3.65 -26.50 5.49
CA ASP A 504 2.75 -27.22 6.40
C ASP A 504 2.51 -26.42 7.72
N GLN A 505 2.24 -25.15 7.59
CA GLN A 505 2.02 -24.21 8.68
C GLN A 505 0.74 -23.38 8.46
N PRO A 506 0.16 -22.75 9.51
CA PRO A 506 -1.11 -22.03 9.42
C PRO A 506 -1.13 -20.90 8.39
N TYR A 507 -0.01 -20.16 8.24
CA TYR A 507 0.07 -18.98 7.36
C TYR A 507 0.88 -19.27 6.07
N SER A 508 0.83 -20.52 5.60
CA SER A 508 1.50 -20.94 4.36
C SER A 508 1.01 -20.16 3.13
N ARG A 509 -0.29 -19.83 3.05
CA ARG A 509 -0.84 -19.05 1.94
C ARG A 509 -0.29 -17.63 1.88
N LEU A 510 -0.10 -17.01 3.03
CA LEU A 510 0.58 -15.71 3.11
C LEU A 510 2.06 -15.83 2.70
N ALA A 511 2.75 -16.84 3.21
CA ALA A 511 4.14 -17.11 2.81
C ALA A 511 4.26 -17.29 1.29
N ASP A 512 3.32 -18.01 0.68
CA ASP A 512 3.23 -18.22 -0.77
C ASP A 512 2.99 -16.88 -1.50
N ALA A 513 2.00 -16.08 -1.04
CA ALA A 513 1.72 -14.78 -1.61
C ALA A 513 2.92 -13.82 -1.57
N LEU A 514 3.78 -13.90 -0.55
CA LEU A 514 4.94 -13.03 -0.37
C LEU A 514 6.20 -13.54 -1.10
N LEU A 515 6.35 -14.85 -1.30
CA LEU A 515 7.59 -15.47 -1.77
C LEU A 515 7.51 -16.02 -3.20
N ASP A 516 6.34 -16.47 -3.67
CA ASP A 516 6.22 -16.99 -5.02
C ASP A 516 6.30 -15.89 -6.08
N VAL A 517 6.57 -16.29 -7.30
CA VAL A 517 6.57 -15.38 -8.45
C VAL A 517 5.14 -15.05 -8.83
N GLN A 518 4.83 -13.78 -8.94
CA GLN A 518 3.55 -13.31 -9.44
C GLN A 518 3.60 -13.19 -10.96
N PHE A 519 2.49 -13.53 -11.60
CA PHE A 519 2.30 -13.35 -13.03
C PHE A 519 0.88 -12.88 -13.32
N VAL A 520 0.76 -11.66 -13.88
CA VAL A 520 -0.51 -11.07 -14.29
C VAL A 520 -0.49 -10.88 -15.79
N ARG A 521 -1.59 -11.26 -16.46
CA ARG A 521 -1.74 -11.10 -17.90
C ARG A 521 -1.99 -9.64 -18.26
N GLY A 522 -1.53 -9.20 -19.40
CA GLY A 522 -1.66 -7.82 -19.85
C GLY A 522 -3.10 -7.33 -20.04
N GLU A 523 -4.02 -8.24 -20.40
CA GLU A 523 -5.44 -7.96 -20.51
C GLU A 523 -6.15 -7.81 -19.14
N ASP A 524 -5.56 -8.29 -18.06
CA ASP A 524 -6.16 -8.16 -16.73
C ASP A 524 -6.06 -6.70 -16.24
N ARG A 525 -7.14 -6.23 -15.66
CA ARG A 525 -7.18 -4.91 -15.05
C ARG A 525 -6.60 -5.01 -13.64
N VAL A 526 -5.55 -4.27 -13.37
CA VAL A 526 -4.91 -4.23 -12.07
C VAL A 526 -5.03 -2.83 -11.45
N TYR A 527 -5.09 -2.80 -10.13
CA TYR A 527 -5.29 -1.56 -9.36
C TYR A 527 -3.97 -0.99 -8.83
N ASP A 528 -3.01 -1.84 -8.45
CA ASP A 528 -1.73 -1.45 -7.81
C ASP A 528 -0.56 -2.28 -8.33
N ASP A 529 0.52 -2.46 -7.54
CA ASP A 529 1.68 -3.26 -7.89
C ASP A 529 1.29 -4.68 -8.29
N THR A 530 1.94 -5.20 -9.31
CA THR A 530 1.64 -6.52 -9.88
C THR A 530 2.64 -7.60 -9.46
N GLY A 531 3.86 -7.21 -9.05
CA GLY A 531 4.90 -8.14 -8.64
C GLY A 531 5.71 -7.60 -7.44
N TRP A 532 5.78 -8.40 -6.39
CA TRP A 532 6.46 -8.05 -5.12
C TRP A 532 7.27 -9.20 -4.53
N THR A 533 7.57 -10.27 -5.28
CA THR A 533 8.34 -11.42 -4.77
C THR A 533 9.48 -10.98 -3.88
N LEU A 534 9.32 -11.13 -2.54
CA LEU A 534 10.20 -10.48 -1.56
C LEU A 534 11.66 -10.93 -1.69
N ALA A 535 11.91 -12.20 -2.03
CA ALA A 535 13.26 -12.69 -2.22
C ALA A 535 13.98 -11.93 -3.37
N TYR A 536 13.28 -11.63 -4.47
CA TYR A 536 13.85 -10.81 -5.55
C TYR A 536 14.04 -9.36 -5.12
N LEU A 537 13.04 -8.74 -4.49
CA LEU A 537 13.15 -7.34 -4.05
C LEU A 537 14.26 -7.12 -3.03
N LYS A 538 14.57 -8.14 -2.22
CA LYS A 538 15.68 -8.12 -1.28
C LYS A 538 17.00 -8.67 -1.88
N ASN A 539 16.97 -9.10 -3.15
CA ASN A 539 18.11 -9.68 -3.85
C ASN A 539 18.75 -10.85 -3.07
N VAL A 540 17.89 -11.78 -2.64
CA VAL A 540 18.23 -12.98 -1.86
C VAL A 540 18.01 -14.20 -2.73
N ASP A 541 18.97 -15.12 -2.74
CA ASP A 541 18.86 -16.39 -3.45
C ASP A 541 17.91 -17.34 -2.73
N PHE A 542 17.03 -17.99 -3.48
CA PHE A 542 16.07 -18.95 -2.94
C PHE A 542 15.70 -20.02 -3.97
N THR A 543 15.16 -21.10 -3.48
CA THR A 543 14.59 -22.17 -4.32
C THR A 543 13.20 -22.53 -3.83
N ARG A 544 12.22 -22.48 -4.75
CA ARG A 544 10.88 -22.99 -4.56
C ARG A 544 10.92 -24.52 -4.72
N VAL A 545 10.56 -25.26 -3.68
CA VAL A 545 10.58 -26.71 -3.65
C VAL A 545 9.16 -27.25 -3.62
N ALA A 546 8.74 -27.96 -4.66
CA ALA A 546 7.44 -28.59 -4.76
C ALA A 546 7.43 -30.01 -4.15
N ASN A 547 8.60 -30.66 -4.06
CA ASN A 547 8.75 -32.00 -3.53
C ASN A 547 8.57 -32.00 -2.00
N ALA A 548 7.56 -32.72 -1.50
CA ALA A 548 7.23 -32.82 -0.08
C ALA A 548 8.29 -33.52 0.78
N ASP A 549 9.23 -34.26 0.18
CA ASP A 549 10.33 -34.93 0.91
C ASP A 549 11.19 -33.91 1.69
N VAL A 550 11.16 -32.62 1.28
CA VAL A 550 11.83 -31.56 2.02
C VAL A 550 11.31 -31.42 3.46
N LEU A 551 10.06 -31.77 3.71
CA LEU A 551 9.42 -31.65 5.03
C LEU A 551 9.88 -32.72 6.02
N GLU A 552 10.44 -33.82 5.51
CA GLU A 552 10.97 -34.96 6.31
C GLU A 552 12.39 -34.65 6.85
N VAL A 553 13.05 -33.61 6.37
CA VAL A 553 14.40 -33.26 6.79
C VAL A 553 14.37 -32.67 8.22
N PRO A 554 15.27 -33.11 9.12
CA PRO A 554 15.35 -32.53 10.47
C PRO A 554 15.69 -31.04 10.44
N MET A 555 14.84 -30.24 11.09
CA MET A 555 14.97 -28.78 11.13
C MET A 555 14.65 -28.26 12.53
N ASN A 556 15.22 -27.09 12.87
CA ASN A 556 14.88 -26.34 14.08
C ASN A 556 14.08 -25.09 13.71
N LEU A 557 12.98 -24.86 14.40
CA LEU A 557 12.25 -23.58 14.32
C LEU A 557 13.13 -22.45 14.83
N LEU A 558 13.20 -21.35 14.09
CA LEU A 558 13.93 -20.15 14.51
C LEU A 558 13.07 -19.29 15.45
N ALA A 559 13.56 -19.09 16.67
CA ALA A 559 12.93 -18.18 17.62
C ALA A 559 13.13 -16.70 17.27
N ALA A 560 14.17 -16.38 16.51
CA ALA A 560 14.51 -15.03 16.07
C ALA A 560 15.27 -15.07 14.73
N PRO A 561 15.32 -13.95 13.99
CA PRO A 561 16.12 -13.86 12.77
C PRO A 561 17.61 -14.14 13.04
N PRO A 562 18.38 -14.62 12.03
CA PRO A 562 19.80 -14.87 12.18
C PRO A 562 20.56 -13.59 12.57
N ALA A 563 21.75 -13.75 13.16
CA ALA A 563 22.61 -12.61 13.50
C ALA A 563 23.01 -11.82 12.26
N ALA A 564 23.26 -10.53 12.42
CA ALA A 564 23.81 -9.70 11.36
C ALA A 564 25.19 -10.21 10.93
N PRO A 565 25.55 -10.15 9.62
CA PRO A 565 26.82 -10.65 9.13
C PRO A 565 27.99 -9.85 9.71
N ALA A 566 29.07 -10.55 10.07
CA ALA A 566 30.28 -9.92 10.59
C ALA A 566 31.00 -9.07 9.51
N SER A 567 30.96 -9.49 8.25
CA SER A 567 31.59 -8.80 7.12
C SER A 567 30.63 -8.76 5.94
N PRO A 568 29.67 -7.81 5.93
CA PRO A 568 28.69 -7.72 4.87
C PRO A 568 29.31 -7.32 3.54
N ALA A 569 28.80 -7.89 2.45
CA ALA A 569 29.13 -7.44 1.09
C ALA A 569 28.64 -6.00 0.88
N SER A 570 29.27 -5.24 -0.02
CA SER A 570 28.81 -3.87 -0.35
C SER A 570 27.41 -3.83 -0.97
N SER A 571 26.90 -4.96 -1.49
CA SER A 571 25.51 -5.11 -1.97
C SER A 571 24.52 -5.60 -0.89
N ASP A 572 24.93 -5.62 0.37
CA ASP A 572 24.11 -5.97 1.52
C ASP A 572 23.75 -4.71 2.32
N ILE A 573 22.51 -4.60 2.80
CA ILE A 573 22.06 -3.44 3.60
C ILE A 573 22.87 -3.26 4.90
N GLU A 574 23.38 -4.34 5.48
CA GLU A 574 24.20 -4.29 6.68
C GLU A 574 25.55 -3.58 6.45
N HIS A 575 26.00 -3.47 5.20
CA HIS A 575 27.18 -2.66 4.87
C HIS A 575 26.98 -1.18 5.21
N ALA A 576 25.83 -0.63 4.80
CA ALA A 576 25.46 0.75 5.11
C ALA A 576 25.26 0.93 6.63
N ARG A 577 24.51 0.04 7.29
CA ARG A 577 24.29 0.10 8.74
C ARG A 577 25.61 0.15 9.51
N LYS A 578 26.56 -0.72 9.18
CA LYS A 578 27.89 -0.73 9.81
C LYS A 578 28.69 0.53 9.53
N TYR A 579 28.70 0.99 8.29
CA TYR A 579 29.41 2.22 7.93
C TYR A 579 28.91 3.41 8.74
N PHE A 580 27.58 3.59 8.85
CA PHE A 580 27.01 4.71 9.58
C PHE A 580 27.05 4.54 11.12
N ALA A 581 27.09 3.32 11.62
CA ALA A 581 27.26 3.06 13.05
C ALA A 581 28.71 3.23 13.54
N ASP A 582 29.72 3.14 12.66
CA ASP A 582 31.12 3.24 13.05
C ASP A 582 31.53 4.71 13.33
N PRO A 583 31.82 5.09 14.58
CA PRO A 583 32.18 6.46 14.93
C PRO A 583 33.53 6.91 14.36
N SER A 584 34.41 5.99 13.96
CA SER A 584 35.72 6.32 13.36
C SER A 584 35.66 6.74 11.91
N THR A 585 34.53 6.46 11.22
CA THR A 585 34.35 6.76 9.81
C THR A 585 33.82 8.18 9.61
N LYS A 586 34.47 8.97 8.75
CA LYS A 586 33.98 10.28 8.33
C LYS A 586 32.71 10.10 7.49
N LYS A 587 31.57 10.59 7.98
CA LYS A 587 30.28 10.51 7.27
C LYS A 587 30.14 11.66 6.27
N PRO A 588 29.52 11.44 5.10
CA PRO A 588 29.05 12.53 4.26
C PRO A 588 27.93 13.31 4.96
N ARG A 589 27.84 14.60 4.65
CA ARG A 589 26.71 15.46 5.06
C ARG A 589 25.60 15.28 4.02
N ILE A 590 24.48 14.74 4.44
CA ILE A 590 23.40 14.29 3.56
C ILE A 590 22.18 15.18 3.77
N ALA A 591 21.56 15.61 2.68
CA ALA A 591 20.23 16.22 2.71
C ALA A 591 19.23 15.37 1.90
N ILE A 592 18.01 15.24 2.40
CA ILE A 592 16.84 14.84 1.62
C ILE A 592 16.10 16.11 1.22
N LEU A 593 15.96 16.32 -0.09
CA LEU A 593 15.24 17.46 -0.65
C LEU A 593 13.78 17.07 -0.89
N HIS A 594 12.86 17.87 -0.35
CA HIS A 594 11.43 17.67 -0.55
C HIS A 594 10.74 18.88 -1.19
N THR A 595 9.52 18.67 -1.66
CA THR A 595 8.63 19.72 -2.15
C THR A 595 7.41 19.83 -1.24
N TRP A 596 6.79 21.01 -1.20
CA TRP A 596 5.47 21.19 -0.56
C TRP A 596 4.28 20.72 -1.44
N LEU A 597 4.58 20.16 -2.61
CA LEU A 597 3.55 19.62 -3.51
C LEU A 597 3.00 18.28 -3.03
N ARG A 598 3.89 17.37 -2.70
CA ARG A 598 3.58 15.99 -2.24
C ARG A 598 4.76 15.43 -1.45
N THR A 599 4.44 14.59 -0.46
CA THR A 599 5.43 14.01 0.45
C THR A 599 5.36 12.47 0.54
N GLN A 600 4.49 11.82 -0.25
CA GLN A 600 4.25 10.38 -0.13
C GLN A 600 5.49 9.54 -0.42
N ASP A 601 6.11 9.74 -1.58
CA ASP A 601 7.23 8.90 -2.02
C ASP A 601 8.50 9.21 -1.23
N GLU A 602 8.74 10.47 -0.90
CA GLU A 602 9.91 10.87 -0.14
C GLU A 602 9.92 10.32 1.30
N GLY A 603 8.77 10.14 1.90
CA GLY A 603 8.64 9.59 3.24
C GLY A 603 9.18 8.15 3.35
N TRP A 604 9.06 7.35 2.30
CA TRP A 604 9.71 6.03 2.23
C TRP A 604 11.24 6.14 2.24
N TYR A 605 11.80 7.21 1.66
CA TYR A 605 13.25 7.48 1.71
C TYR A 605 13.70 7.87 3.11
N ARG A 606 12.94 8.72 3.81
CA ARG A 606 13.23 9.07 5.21
C ARG A 606 13.23 7.82 6.07
N LEU A 607 12.17 7.02 6.01
CA LEU A 607 12.06 5.78 6.76
C LEU A 607 13.17 4.77 6.42
N ALA A 608 13.55 4.64 5.13
CA ALA A 608 14.63 3.77 4.71
C ALA A 608 15.96 4.21 5.31
N LEU A 609 16.32 5.50 5.24
CA LEU A 609 17.57 6.03 5.81
C LEU A 609 17.60 5.88 7.34
N GLU A 610 16.48 6.16 8.02
CA GLU A 610 16.35 5.98 9.46
C GLU A 610 16.52 4.50 9.86
N SER A 611 15.95 3.57 9.10
CA SER A 611 16.10 2.13 9.33
C SER A 611 17.55 1.64 9.18
N LEU A 612 18.35 2.36 8.39
CA LEU A 612 19.77 2.11 8.19
C LEU A 612 20.66 2.89 9.16
N GLY A 613 20.10 3.75 10.02
CA GLY A 613 20.85 4.62 10.92
C GLY A 613 21.63 5.72 10.19
N VAL A 614 21.18 6.16 9.03
CA VAL A 614 21.83 7.20 8.20
C VAL A 614 21.34 8.59 8.65
N PRO A 615 22.19 9.46 9.17
CA PRO A 615 21.84 10.82 9.51
C PRO A 615 21.63 11.67 8.24
N TYR A 616 20.61 12.51 8.23
CA TYR A 616 20.33 13.44 7.15
C TYR A 616 19.65 14.73 7.68
N ASP A 617 19.77 15.80 6.94
CA ASP A 617 18.96 16.98 7.09
C ASP A 617 17.78 16.91 6.11
N TYR A 618 16.58 17.25 6.58
CA TYR A 618 15.37 17.32 5.76
C TYR A 618 15.19 18.78 5.34
N ILE A 619 15.28 19.06 4.04
CA ILE A 619 15.28 20.42 3.50
C ILE A 619 14.27 20.58 2.37
N SER A 620 13.58 21.71 2.34
CA SER A 620 12.61 22.02 1.32
C SER A 620 13.24 22.62 0.05
N THR A 621 12.49 22.63 -1.05
CA THR A 621 12.83 23.37 -2.26
C THR A 621 13.04 24.88 -1.99
N GLN A 622 12.34 25.44 -1.00
CA GLN A 622 12.47 26.82 -0.57
C GLN A 622 13.80 27.09 0.12
N ASP A 623 14.26 26.15 0.97
CA ASP A 623 15.57 26.24 1.63
C ASP A 623 16.70 26.25 0.60
N VAL A 624 16.63 25.37 -0.40
CA VAL A 624 17.61 25.34 -1.49
C VAL A 624 17.57 26.64 -2.32
N ALA A 625 16.38 27.18 -2.58
CA ALA A 625 16.24 28.45 -3.29
C ALA A 625 16.88 29.61 -2.53
N ALA A 626 16.88 29.56 -1.19
CA ALA A 626 17.48 30.54 -0.30
C ALA A 626 18.97 30.28 0.01
N MET A 627 19.54 29.15 -0.44
CA MET A 627 20.90 28.68 -0.08
C MET A 627 21.85 28.73 -1.30
N PRO A 628 22.57 29.86 -1.57
CA PRO A 628 23.43 29.98 -2.73
C PRO A 628 24.59 28.96 -2.77
N ASN A 629 25.08 28.54 -1.62
CA ASN A 629 26.25 27.67 -1.46
C ASN A 629 25.87 26.34 -0.79
N VAL A 630 25.02 25.55 -1.44
CA VAL A 630 24.57 24.22 -0.94
C VAL A 630 25.76 23.31 -0.62
N ARG A 631 26.87 23.42 -1.38
CA ARG A 631 28.06 22.58 -1.21
C ARG A 631 28.81 22.85 0.12
N GLU A 632 28.66 24.00 0.72
CA GLU A 632 29.25 24.31 2.02
C GLU A 632 28.60 23.48 3.14
N LYS A 633 27.30 23.19 3.02
CA LYS A 633 26.56 22.40 4.01
C LYS A 633 26.53 20.92 3.69
N TYR A 634 26.37 20.53 2.43
CA TYR A 634 26.09 19.16 2.04
C TYR A 634 27.10 18.60 1.05
N ASP A 635 27.36 17.31 1.17
CA ASP A 635 28.17 16.50 0.27
C ASP A 635 27.28 15.74 -0.72
N VAL A 636 26.10 15.30 -0.23
CA VAL A 636 25.10 14.55 -0.99
C VAL A 636 23.74 15.19 -0.80
N VAL A 637 23.02 15.37 -1.90
CA VAL A 637 21.59 15.73 -1.88
C VAL A 637 20.83 14.60 -2.56
N ILE A 638 19.87 14.01 -1.86
CA ILE A 638 18.95 13.01 -2.40
C ILE A 638 17.64 13.72 -2.70
N PHE A 639 17.18 13.65 -3.94
CA PHE A 639 15.90 14.19 -4.36
C PHE A 639 14.99 13.03 -4.77
N PRO A 640 14.18 12.52 -3.82
CA PRO A 640 13.24 11.42 -4.06
C PRO A 640 12.18 11.75 -5.11
N PRO A 641 11.40 10.77 -5.60
CA PRO A 641 10.27 11.04 -6.47
C PRO A 641 9.25 11.95 -5.78
N VAL A 642 8.64 12.85 -6.53
CA VAL A 642 7.51 13.68 -6.06
C VAL A 642 6.17 13.00 -6.35
N GLY A 643 6.10 12.16 -7.39
CA GLY A 643 4.95 11.28 -7.62
C GLY A 643 3.79 11.90 -8.39
N ALA A 644 4.02 12.79 -9.34
CA ALA A 644 2.96 13.33 -10.21
C ALA A 644 3.39 13.36 -11.68
N SER A 645 2.41 13.48 -12.58
CA SER A 645 2.58 13.35 -14.04
C SER A 645 2.83 14.67 -14.74
N SER A 646 3.57 15.60 -14.42
CA SER A 646 3.93 16.85 -15.13
C SER A 646 4.80 17.74 -14.26
N ILE A 647 5.79 17.15 -13.69
CA ILE A 647 6.38 17.63 -12.47
C ILE A 647 7.53 18.58 -12.64
N SER A 648 8.30 18.48 -13.74
CA SER A 648 9.50 19.30 -13.88
C SER A 648 9.21 20.80 -13.72
N GLY A 649 8.10 21.27 -14.31
CA GLY A 649 7.64 22.66 -14.16
C GLY A 649 7.12 22.97 -12.76
N ASP A 650 6.39 22.03 -12.16
CA ASP A 650 5.77 22.23 -10.84
C ASP A 650 6.83 22.26 -9.72
N ILE A 651 7.88 21.47 -9.82
CA ILE A 651 9.02 21.51 -8.88
C ILE A 651 9.64 22.92 -8.84
N VAL A 652 9.78 23.54 -10.01
CA VAL A 652 10.39 24.87 -10.12
C VAL A 652 9.41 25.98 -9.76
N ASN A 653 8.20 25.91 -10.27
CA ASN A 653 7.20 26.97 -10.10
C ASN A 653 6.49 26.88 -8.74
N GLY A 654 6.36 25.67 -8.18
CA GLY A 654 5.52 25.46 -7.00
C GLY A 654 4.03 25.46 -7.31
N MET A 655 3.22 25.79 -6.31
CA MET A 655 1.78 25.90 -6.44
C MET A 655 1.37 27.20 -7.12
N ALA A 656 0.14 27.25 -7.65
CA ALA A 656 -0.42 28.44 -8.27
C ALA A 656 -0.34 29.69 -7.36
N PRO A 657 -0.04 30.88 -7.90
CA PRO A 657 -0.01 32.13 -7.13
C PRO A 657 -1.34 32.42 -6.41
N GLY A 658 -1.27 33.00 -5.23
CA GLY A 658 -2.44 33.37 -4.42
C GLY A 658 -2.04 33.80 -3.01
N PRO A 659 -2.97 33.88 -2.04
CA PRO A 659 -2.67 34.14 -0.63
C PRO A 659 -1.77 33.06 -0.03
N ALA A 660 -0.92 33.40 0.95
CA ALA A 660 -0.01 32.47 1.61
C ALA A 660 -0.75 31.24 2.17
N LEU A 661 -0.12 30.06 2.04
CA LEU A 661 -0.61 28.80 2.59
C LEU A 661 0.36 28.36 3.70
N PRO A 662 0.14 28.78 4.96
CA PRO A 662 1.06 28.47 6.04
C PRO A 662 0.95 26.99 6.46
N TRP A 663 2.10 26.37 6.67
CA TRP A 663 2.21 25.05 7.29
C TRP A 663 3.15 25.17 8.48
N LYS A 664 2.64 25.48 9.65
CA LYS A 664 3.43 25.71 10.86
C LYS A 664 2.62 25.53 12.13
N THR A 665 3.32 25.29 13.22
CA THR A 665 2.72 25.22 14.54
C THR A 665 2.22 26.59 14.98
N THR A 666 0.94 26.67 15.32
CA THR A 666 0.30 27.85 15.92
C THR A 666 -0.69 27.43 16.99
N GLU A 667 -1.27 28.35 17.73
CA GLU A 667 -2.36 28.06 18.67
C GLU A 667 -3.57 27.41 17.96
N LEU A 668 -3.83 27.77 16.71
CA LEU A 668 -4.93 27.23 15.91
C LEU A 668 -4.59 25.91 15.23
N THR A 669 -3.32 25.67 14.92
CA THR A 669 -2.80 24.50 14.21
C THR A 669 -1.64 23.87 14.98
N PRO A 670 -1.88 23.33 16.21
CA PRO A 670 -0.80 22.82 17.09
C PRO A 670 -0.12 21.55 16.56
N ASN A 671 -0.73 20.84 15.62
CA ASN A 671 -0.18 19.59 15.06
C ASN A 671 0.52 19.79 13.70
N LEU A 672 0.50 20.99 13.12
CA LEU A 672 1.29 21.30 11.92
C LEU A 672 2.72 21.70 12.30
N GLY A 673 3.67 21.65 11.38
CA GLY A 673 5.04 22.13 11.58
C GLY A 673 6.02 21.14 12.25
N GLY A 674 5.55 19.98 12.75
CA GLY A 674 6.42 19.04 13.50
C GLY A 674 7.43 18.27 12.65
N ILE A 675 7.22 18.16 11.34
CA ILE A 675 8.14 17.49 10.39
C ILE A 675 8.98 18.55 9.67
N ASP A 676 8.31 19.54 9.10
CA ASP A 676 8.90 20.74 8.52
C ASP A 676 7.86 21.87 8.56
N GLU A 677 8.28 23.14 8.44
CA GLU A 677 7.40 24.30 8.52
C GLU A 677 7.73 25.37 7.48
N THR A 678 6.69 26.10 7.06
CA THR A 678 6.82 27.26 6.18
C THR A 678 5.67 28.25 6.40
N ASP A 679 5.95 29.53 6.15
CA ASP A 679 4.93 30.58 6.11
C ASP A 679 4.08 30.51 4.84
N ASP A 680 4.60 29.93 3.77
CA ASP A 680 3.88 29.74 2.50
C ASP A 680 4.40 28.51 1.75
N MET A 681 3.56 27.52 1.60
CA MET A 681 3.89 26.26 0.87
C MET A 681 4.03 26.47 -0.65
N ARG A 682 3.58 27.58 -1.22
CA ARG A 682 3.43 27.72 -2.66
C ARG A 682 4.72 27.90 -3.45
N PRO A 683 5.73 28.66 -2.98
CA PRO A 683 6.95 28.81 -3.74
C PRO A 683 7.63 27.46 -3.96
N GLY A 684 7.99 27.19 -5.22
CA GLY A 684 8.80 26.03 -5.58
C GLY A 684 10.31 26.31 -5.47
N LEU A 685 11.09 25.49 -6.15
CA LEU A 685 12.55 25.60 -6.19
C LEU A 685 13.03 26.92 -6.83
N GLY A 686 12.25 27.48 -7.77
CA GLY A 686 12.64 28.64 -8.57
C GLY A 686 13.88 28.38 -9.44
N LEU A 687 14.17 29.29 -10.35
CA LEU A 687 15.39 29.21 -11.15
C LEU A 687 16.66 29.42 -10.30
N SER A 688 16.57 30.16 -9.19
CA SER A 688 17.67 30.31 -8.23
C SER A 688 18.07 28.95 -7.62
N GLY A 689 17.11 28.18 -7.17
CA GLY A 689 17.37 26.83 -6.63
C GLY A 689 17.94 25.87 -7.66
N VAL A 690 17.45 25.91 -8.92
CA VAL A 690 18.07 25.17 -10.03
C VAL A 690 19.54 25.56 -10.23
N GLN A 691 19.86 26.86 -10.17
CA GLN A 691 21.24 27.36 -10.27
C GLN A 691 22.09 26.90 -9.06
N HIS A 692 21.54 26.94 -7.86
CA HIS A 692 22.24 26.53 -6.63
C HIS A 692 22.56 25.03 -6.66
N LEU A 693 21.64 24.16 -7.08
CA LEU A 693 21.89 22.73 -7.28
C LEU A 693 22.87 22.48 -8.41
N THR A 694 22.78 23.23 -9.51
CA THR A 694 23.76 23.12 -10.61
C THR A 694 25.17 23.49 -10.12
N ARG A 695 25.31 24.55 -9.31
CA ARG A 695 26.57 24.92 -8.69
C ARG A 695 27.06 23.88 -7.71
N PHE A 696 26.15 23.37 -6.84
CA PHE A 696 26.43 22.28 -5.90
C PHE A 696 27.12 21.08 -6.59
N VAL A 697 26.56 20.61 -7.70
CA VAL A 697 27.16 19.50 -8.45
C VAL A 697 28.48 19.92 -9.09
N LYS A 698 28.54 21.09 -9.75
CA LYS A 698 29.79 21.57 -10.37
C LYS A 698 30.95 21.71 -9.35
N ASP A 699 30.63 22.03 -8.11
CA ASP A 699 31.59 22.21 -7.03
C ASP A 699 31.95 20.90 -6.30
N GLY A 700 31.51 19.75 -6.82
CA GLY A 700 31.91 18.43 -6.36
C GLY A 700 30.89 17.74 -5.48
N GLY A 701 29.61 18.18 -5.45
CA GLY A 701 28.52 17.49 -4.76
C GLY A 701 27.94 16.33 -5.57
N LEU A 702 27.33 15.37 -4.89
CA LEU A 702 26.54 14.30 -5.48
C LEU A 702 25.05 14.61 -5.35
N LEU A 703 24.37 14.73 -6.49
CA LEU A 703 22.91 14.83 -6.56
C LEU A 703 22.34 13.48 -7.00
N ILE A 704 21.49 12.87 -6.19
CA ILE A 704 20.77 11.63 -6.52
C ILE A 704 19.33 11.98 -6.88
N THR A 705 18.89 11.58 -8.06
CA THR A 705 17.55 11.85 -8.58
C THR A 705 16.86 10.56 -9.04
N VAL A 706 15.54 10.48 -8.90
CA VAL A 706 14.79 9.24 -9.08
C VAL A 706 13.51 9.50 -9.86
N ARG A 707 13.27 8.73 -10.91
CA ARG A 707 12.05 8.80 -11.73
C ARG A 707 11.79 10.23 -12.25
N ASP A 708 10.72 10.86 -11.80
CA ASP A 708 10.29 12.21 -12.16
C ASP A 708 11.31 13.31 -11.79
N THR A 709 12.03 13.17 -10.69
CA THR A 709 13.12 14.10 -10.35
C THR A 709 14.35 13.88 -11.23
N ALA A 710 14.55 12.68 -11.80
CA ALA A 710 15.56 12.46 -12.85
C ALA A 710 15.16 13.16 -14.15
N GLU A 711 13.89 13.14 -14.54
CA GLU A 711 13.37 13.92 -15.67
C GLU A 711 13.57 15.42 -15.44
N TRP A 712 13.22 15.91 -14.24
CA TRP A 712 13.48 17.29 -13.87
C TRP A 712 14.97 17.71 -14.04
N ALA A 713 15.89 16.86 -13.61
CA ALA A 713 17.32 17.14 -13.73
C ALA A 713 17.77 17.20 -15.20
N ILE A 714 17.15 16.41 -16.09
CA ILE A 714 17.36 16.44 -17.54
C ILE A 714 16.75 17.72 -18.14
N ASP A 715 15.49 18.02 -17.86
CA ASP A 715 14.75 19.13 -18.44
C ASP A 715 15.36 20.49 -18.11
N TYR A 716 15.89 20.65 -16.89
CA TYR A 716 16.56 21.89 -16.45
C TYR A 716 18.07 21.89 -16.68
N GLY A 717 18.61 20.91 -17.39
CA GLY A 717 20.00 20.90 -17.89
C GLY A 717 21.06 20.69 -16.81
N LEU A 718 20.71 20.12 -15.65
CA LEU A 718 21.69 19.66 -14.66
C LEU A 718 22.50 18.51 -15.24
N VAL A 719 21.88 17.72 -16.09
CA VAL A 719 22.47 16.60 -16.81
C VAL A 719 22.56 16.92 -18.29
N ARG A 720 23.64 16.50 -18.94
CA ARG A 720 23.84 16.60 -20.39
C ARG A 720 23.92 15.20 -20.99
N TRP A 721 23.51 15.05 -22.24
CA TRP A 721 23.61 13.78 -22.97
C TRP A 721 22.76 12.65 -22.40
N VAL A 722 21.77 12.97 -21.61
CA VAL A 722 20.70 12.06 -21.17
C VAL A 722 19.37 12.68 -21.56
N GLN A 723 18.46 11.86 -22.01
CA GLN A 723 17.10 12.26 -22.37
C GLN A 723 16.10 11.29 -21.79
N SER A 724 14.90 11.77 -21.49
CA SER A 724 13.72 10.96 -21.19
C SER A 724 13.00 10.63 -22.51
N VAL A 725 12.56 9.41 -22.65
CA VAL A 725 11.83 8.91 -23.82
C VAL A 725 10.41 8.60 -23.38
N PRO A 726 9.38 9.15 -24.07
CA PRO A 726 8.01 8.88 -23.72
C PRO A 726 7.65 7.41 -23.92
N LEU A 727 6.82 6.87 -23.05
CA LEU A 727 6.23 5.54 -23.16
C LEU A 727 5.17 5.53 -24.28
N ALA A 728 5.18 4.52 -25.14
CA ALA A 728 4.18 4.33 -26.19
C ALA A 728 3.31 3.09 -25.96
N LYS A 729 3.94 1.94 -25.65
CA LYS A 729 3.26 0.64 -25.51
C LYS A 729 3.58 -0.04 -24.17
N LEU A 730 4.58 0.45 -23.45
CA LEU A 730 5.04 -0.18 -22.22
C LEU A 730 3.95 -0.07 -21.13
N LYS A 731 3.60 -1.22 -20.57
CA LYS A 731 2.70 -1.35 -19.42
C LYS A 731 3.38 -2.27 -18.40
N ALA A 732 3.79 -1.70 -17.29
CA ALA A 732 4.53 -2.40 -16.23
C ALA A 732 4.18 -1.78 -14.87
N PRO A 733 2.94 -1.95 -14.38
CA PRO A 733 2.52 -1.39 -13.09
C PRO A 733 3.13 -2.21 -11.95
N GLY A 734 4.10 -1.62 -11.22
CA GLY A 734 4.72 -2.24 -10.05
C GLY A 734 5.24 -3.66 -10.35
N THR A 735 6.32 -3.75 -11.10
CA THR A 735 6.82 -5.00 -11.69
C THR A 735 8.29 -5.20 -11.32
N ILE A 736 8.71 -6.44 -11.11
CA ILE A 736 10.12 -6.78 -10.94
C ILE A 736 10.70 -7.19 -12.29
N VAL A 737 11.71 -6.45 -12.73
CA VAL A 737 12.40 -6.69 -14.00
C VAL A 737 13.88 -6.94 -13.76
N ARG A 738 14.51 -7.69 -14.69
CA ARG A 738 15.93 -8.01 -14.65
C ARG A 738 16.76 -6.84 -15.13
N GLY A 739 17.64 -6.34 -14.27
CA GLY A 739 18.72 -5.42 -14.63
C GLY A 739 20.01 -6.14 -14.93
N LYS A 740 20.88 -5.52 -15.73
CA LYS A 740 22.22 -5.99 -16.10
C LYS A 740 23.26 -4.93 -15.79
N LEU A 741 24.31 -5.28 -15.07
CA LEU A 741 25.41 -4.38 -14.81
C LEU A 741 26.24 -4.17 -16.09
N THR A 742 26.49 -2.92 -16.44
CA THR A 742 27.33 -2.54 -17.58
C THR A 742 28.74 -2.12 -17.15
N VAL A 743 28.90 -1.69 -15.88
CA VAL A 743 30.17 -1.28 -15.29
C VAL A 743 30.39 -2.05 -13.98
N THR A 744 31.22 -3.07 -14.01
CA THR A 744 31.52 -3.93 -12.86
C THR A 744 32.50 -3.32 -11.83
N LYS A 745 33.21 -2.28 -12.18
CA LYS A 745 34.23 -1.62 -11.32
C LYS A 745 33.77 -0.26 -10.77
N SER A 746 32.46 0.07 -10.85
CA SER A 746 31.95 1.29 -10.23
C SER A 746 31.77 1.10 -8.74
N PRO A 747 32.12 2.09 -7.90
CA PRO A 747 31.77 2.05 -6.49
C PRO A 747 30.25 1.86 -6.24
N VAL A 748 29.39 2.43 -7.09
CA VAL A 748 27.92 2.36 -6.98
C VAL A 748 27.42 0.91 -7.08
N THR A 749 27.99 0.13 -7.99
CA THR A 749 27.59 -1.27 -8.26
C THR A 749 28.46 -2.29 -7.54
N ALA A 750 29.29 -1.85 -6.60
CA ALA A 750 30.19 -2.72 -5.85
C ALA A 750 29.41 -3.83 -5.11
N GLY A 751 29.90 -5.06 -5.21
CA GLY A 751 29.35 -6.24 -4.58
C GLY A 751 28.14 -6.87 -5.28
N TYR A 752 27.58 -6.25 -6.31
CA TYR A 752 26.52 -6.86 -7.12
C TYR A 752 27.05 -7.92 -8.07
N ASP A 753 26.16 -8.81 -8.48
CA ASP A 753 26.40 -9.80 -9.52
C ASP A 753 26.14 -9.18 -10.91
N GLU A 754 26.31 -9.92 -12.00
CA GLU A 754 26.06 -9.41 -13.36
C GLU A 754 24.63 -8.91 -13.56
N THR A 755 23.68 -9.48 -12.82
CA THR A 755 22.28 -9.09 -12.86
C THR A 755 21.78 -8.66 -11.49
N VAL A 756 20.77 -7.80 -11.48
CA VAL A 756 20.10 -7.29 -10.29
C VAL A 756 18.60 -7.20 -10.53
N PRO A 757 17.75 -7.67 -9.60
CA PRO A 757 16.31 -7.40 -9.66
C PRO A 757 16.03 -5.91 -9.45
N LEU A 758 15.24 -5.32 -10.34
CA LEU A 758 14.85 -3.92 -10.31
C LEU A 758 13.34 -3.79 -10.18
N PHE A 759 12.87 -2.96 -9.27
CA PHE A 759 11.46 -2.59 -9.18
C PHE A 759 11.16 -1.43 -10.14
N PHE A 760 10.25 -1.66 -11.09
CA PHE A 760 9.87 -0.70 -12.11
C PHE A 760 8.34 -0.50 -12.13
N SER A 761 7.90 0.74 -12.21
CA SER A 761 6.46 1.05 -12.30
C SER A 761 6.22 2.22 -13.25
N ASN A 762 6.00 1.92 -14.54
CA ASN A 762 5.68 2.90 -15.59
C ASN A 762 6.48 4.21 -15.46
N SER A 763 7.76 4.08 -15.14
CA SER A 763 8.69 5.19 -14.92
C SER A 763 9.24 5.68 -16.26
N PRO A 764 9.89 6.84 -16.31
CA PRO A 764 10.50 7.33 -17.55
C PRO A 764 11.56 6.35 -18.05
N ILE A 765 11.63 6.18 -19.36
CA ILE A 765 12.72 5.47 -20.05
C ILE A 765 13.83 6.47 -20.32
N LEU A 766 15.04 6.16 -19.91
CA LEU A 766 16.22 7.00 -20.15
C LEU A 766 17.01 6.51 -21.38
N LYS A 767 17.61 7.46 -22.10
CA LYS A 767 18.52 7.21 -23.20
C LYS A 767 19.75 8.10 -23.05
N VAL A 768 20.94 7.57 -23.29
CA VAL A 768 22.18 8.34 -23.36
C VAL A 768 22.51 8.62 -24.82
N GLY A 769 22.81 9.85 -25.15
CA GLY A 769 23.14 10.32 -26.49
C GLY A 769 22.60 11.72 -26.78
N VAL A 770 22.89 12.22 -27.99
CA VAL A 770 22.27 13.47 -28.48
C VAL A 770 20.77 13.24 -28.60
N ARG A 771 19.99 14.25 -28.26
CA ARG A 771 18.58 14.31 -28.60
C ARG A 771 18.52 14.17 -30.12
N GLU A 772 18.07 13.04 -30.62
CA GLU A 772 17.54 13.02 -31.96
C GLU A 772 16.44 14.06 -31.91
N GLU A 773 16.66 15.22 -32.56
CA GLU A 773 15.53 16.04 -32.90
C GLU A 773 14.54 15.05 -33.49
N GLN A 774 13.38 14.90 -32.87
CA GLN A 774 12.24 14.37 -33.58
C GLN A 774 12.11 15.32 -34.77
N ARG A 775 12.76 14.97 -35.87
CA ARG A 775 12.36 15.48 -37.17
C ARG A 775 10.90 15.21 -37.13
N ALA A 776 10.15 16.29 -36.96
CA ALA A 776 8.72 16.25 -36.88
C ALA A 776 8.26 15.32 -38.00
N GLN A 777 7.96 14.04 -37.66
CA GLN A 777 7.17 13.25 -38.56
C GLN A 777 5.90 14.05 -38.70
N GLY A 778 5.90 14.88 -39.79
CA GLY A 778 4.73 15.61 -40.19
C GLY A 778 4.16 16.57 -39.13
N ARG A 779 4.94 17.52 -38.58
CA ARG A 779 4.37 18.86 -38.76
C ARG A 779 4.26 18.98 -40.25
N PRO A 780 3.09 19.08 -40.86
CA PRO A 780 2.98 19.69 -42.15
C PRO A 780 3.78 20.97 -41.92
N SER A 781 4.95 21.10 -42.58
CA SER A 781 5.63 22.38 -42.62
C SER A 781 4.51 23.33 -42.98
N GLY A 782 4.21 24.32 -42.15
CA GLY A 782 3.15 25.28 -42.43
C GLY A 782 3.44 26.03 -43.71
N ARG A 783 4.54 25.68 -44.40
CA ARG A 783 4.93 26.08 -45.73
C ARG A 783 4.10 25.31 -46.75
N GLY A 784 3.18 26.02 -47.34
CA GLY A 784 2.33 25.52 -48.44
C GLY A 784 0.86 25.25 -48.04
N GLY A 785 0.48 25.36 -46.76
CA GLY A 785 -0.90 25.30 -46.33
C GLY A 785 -1.65 26.60 -46.50
N ALA A 786 -2.99 26.56 -46.58
CA ALA A 786 -3.85 27.77 -46.74
C ALA A 786 -3.64 28.82 -45.63
N ASN A 787 -3.02 28.46 -44.49
CA ASN A 787 -2.73 29.32 -43.34
C ASN A 787 -1.23 29.65 -43.17
N ASP A 788 -0.39 29.32 -44.18
CA ASP A 788 1.01 29.66 -44.16
C ASP A 788 1.18 31.16 -44.45
N PRO A 789 1.71 32.01 -43.53
CA PRO A 789 1.83 33.46 -43.76
C PRO A 789 2.80 33.79 -44.88
N ASP A 790 3.70 32.88 -45.25
CA ASP A 790 4.69 33.05 -46.31
C ASP A 790 4.13 32.63 -47.72
N VAL A 791 2.93 32.07 -47.75
CA VAL A 791 2.25 31.71 -49.02
C VAL A 791 1.36 32.85 -49.48
N PRO A 792 1.58 33.45 -50.66
CA PRO A 792 0.73 34.48 -51.20
C PRO A 792 -0.72 33.97 -51.35
N GLN A 793 -1.67 34.70 -50.78
CA GLN A 793 -3.08 34.34 -50.84
C GLN A 793 -3.55 34.24 -52.30
N GLY A 794 -4.28 33.16 -52.63
CA GLY A 794 -4.88 32.91 -53.92
C GLY A 794 -3.95 32.21 -54.93
N ARG A 795 -2.77 31.77 -54.54
CA ARG A 795 -1.92 30.93 -55.41
C ARG A 795 -1.72 29.56 -54.81
N PRO A 796 -1.87 28.48 -55.59
CA PRO A 796 -1.46 27.15 -55.13
C PRO A 796 0.05 27.09 -54.93
N PHE A 797 0.48 26.48 -53.83
CA PHE A 797 1.90 26.18 -53.60
C PHE A 797 2.38 25.12 -54.61
N VAL A 798 3.39 25.45 -55.35
CA VAL A 798 4.09 24.52 -56.26
C VAL A 798 5.45 24.24 -55.61
N PRO A 799 5.67 23.03 -55.09
CA PRO A 799 6.99 22.69 -54.53
C PRO A 799 8.02 22.78 -55.63
N LEU A 800 9.18 23.37 -55.33
CA LEU A 800 10.31 23.35 -56.20
C LEU A 800 10.71 21.88 -56.44
N PRO A 801 11.07 21.52 -57.70
CA PRO A 801 11.56 20.16 -57.97
C PRO A 801 12.75 19.88 -57.05
N GLU A 802 12.78 18.70 -56.44
CA GLU A 802 13.93 18.25 -55.64
C GLU A 802 15.18 18.29 -56.53
N ARG A 803 16.13 19.12 -56.12
CA ARG A 803 17.45 19.07 -56.79
C ARG A 803 18.09 17.74 -56.43
N GLU A 804 18.63 17.03 -57.41
CA GLU A 804 19.44 15.87 -57.16
C GLU A 804 20.57 16.31 -56.19
N LYS A 805 20.67 15.62 -55.05
CA LYS A 805 21.74 15.87 -54.07
C LYS A 805 23.05 15.45 -54.72
N PRO A 806 24.11 16.29 -54.66
CA PRO A 806 25.43 15.92 -55.14
C PRO A 806 25.87 14.60 -54.50
N LYS A 807 26.52 13.74 -55.29
CA LYS A 807 27.09 12.48 -54.76
C LYS A 807 28.47 12.73 -54.16
N PRO A 808 28.94 11.81 -53.26
CA PRO A 808 30.28 11.90 -52.69
C PRO A 808 31.34 12.12 -53.79
N GLY A 809 32.11 13.19 -53.67
CA GLY A 809 33.14 13.60 -54.63
C GLY A 809 32.70 14.65 -55.66
N GLU A 810 31.44 15.07 -55.72
CA GLU A 810 30.91 16.15 -56.52
C GLU A 810 31.00 17.51 -55.81
N GLU A 811 31.17 18.60 -56.52
CA GLU A 811 31.20 19.96 -55.99
C GLU A 811 29.81 20.26 -55.34
N GLY A 812 29.85 20.69 -54.06
CA GLY A 812 28.61 20.98 -53.30
C GLY A 812 28.07 19.76 -52.51
N PHE A 813 28.73 18.61 -52.48
CA PHE A 813 28.40 17.51 -51.63
C PHE A 813 28.50 17.95 -50.13
N GLN A 814 27.43 17.86 -49.42
CA GLN A 814 27.41 17.97 -47.98
C GLN A 814 27.14 16.59 -47.40
N PRO A 815 28.03 16.09 -46.54
CA PRO A 815 27.76 14.82 -45.85
C PRO A 815 26.45 14.89 -45.04
N PRO A 816 25.84 13.75 -44.79
CA PRO A 816 24.70 13.70 -43.92
C PRO A 816 24.93 14.44 -42.62
N GLU A 817 23.90 15.13 -42.11
CA GLU A 817 23.98 15.86 -40.80
C GLU A 817 24.32 14.97 -39.62
N ASP A 818 24.14 13.67 -39.73
CA ASP A 818 24.50 12.64 -38.77
C ASP A 818 25.93 12.08 -38.93
N ALA A 819 26.71 12.59 -39.89
CA ALA A 819 28.11 12.21 -40.06
C ALA A 819 28.91 12.61 -38.82
N ALA A 820 29.65 11.69 -38.24
CA ALA A 820 30.29 11.81 -36.93
C ALA A 820 31.19 13.07 -36.79
N TYR A 821 31.85 13.52 -37.88
CA TYR A 821 32.71 14.69 -37.84
C TYR A 821 31.97 16.05 -37.73
N ASN A 822 30.67 16.10 -38.04
CA ASN A 822 29.83 17.30 -37.85
C ASN A 822 29.46 17.50 -36.37
N PHE A 823 29.51 16.46 -35.59
CA PHE A 823 29.13 16.49 -34.17
C PHE A 823 30.29 16.42 -33.19
N GLU A 824 31.48 16.05 -33.66
CA GLU A 824 32.69 15.93 -32.80
C GLU A 824 32.96 17.17 -31.94
N PRO A 825 32.86 18.41 -32.42
CA PRO A 825 33.10 19.60 -31.62
C PRO A 825 32.12 19.76 -30.46
N TYR A 826 30.95 19.15 -30.54
CA TYR A 826 29.87 19.23 -29.56
C TYR A 826 29.76 18.02 -28.67
N MET A 827 30.50 16.95 -28.97
CA MET A 827 30.57 15.77 -28.12
C MET A 827 31.31 16.07 -26.82
N PRO A 828 30.79 15.66 -25.64
CA PRO A 828 31.54 15.78 -24.40
C PRO A 828 32.79 14.90 -24.48
N ARG A 829 33.85 15.35 -23.81
CA ARG A 829 35.07 14.54 -23.65
C ARG A 829 34.70 13.19 -23.02
N PRO A 830 35.43 12.10 -23.26
CA PRO A 830 35.14 10.79 -22.71
C PRO A 830 34.88 10.79 -21.19
N GLU A 831 35.62 11.58 -20.44
CA GLU A 831 35.53 11.77 -19.01
C GLU A 831 34.22 12.51 -18.57
N ASP A 832 33.66 13.33 -19.46
CA ASP A 832 32.46 14.12 -19.21
C ASP A 832 31.17 13.40 -19.70
N ARG A 833 31.29 12.21 -20.30
CA ARG A 833 30.17 11.43 -20.81
C ARG A 833 29.42 10.73 -19.67
N PRO A 834 28.07 10.70 -19.67
CA PRO A 834 27.30 9.88 -18.77
C PRO A 834 27.68 8.41 -18.89
N LYS A 835 27.87 7.75 -17.76
CA LYS A 835 28.16 6.33 -17.65
C LYS A 835 26.88 5.59 -17.27
N VAL A 836 26.43 4.68 -18.12
CA VAL A 836 25.35 3.76 -17.77
C VAL A 836 25.94 2.71 -16.84
N LEU A 837 25.41 2.59 -15.63
CA LEU A 837 25.90 1.64 -14.63
C LEU A 837 25.09 0.35 -14.66
N VAL A 838 23.77 0.47 -14.88
CA VAL A 838 22.84 -0.64 -14.98
C VAL A 838 21.90 -0.38 -16.15
N THR A 839 21.70 -1.38 -16.99
CA THR A 839 20.63 -1.41 -18.02
C THR A 839 19.54 -2.38 -17.60
N PHE A 840 18.35 -2.21 -18.15
CA PHE A 840 17.40 -3.31 -18.24
C PHE A 840 17.98 -4.41 -19.14
N HIS A 841 17.59 -5.67 -18.91
CA HIS A 841 18.11 -6.79 -19.68
C HIS A 841 17.94 -6.58 -21.20
N ASP A 842 18.91 -7.03 -22.00
CA ASP A 842 18.95 -6.74 -23.44
C ASP A 842 17.82 -7.40 -24.24
N LYS A 843 17.25 -8.51 -23.74
CA LYS A 843 16.17 -9.26 -24.38
C LYS A 843 14.85 -9.05 -23.65
N ALA A 844 13.81 -8.66 -24.38
CA ALA A 844 12.49 -8.38 -23.84
C ALA A 844 11.84 -9.59 -23.13
N ASP A 845 12.04 -10.80 -23.68
CA ASP A 845 11.53 -12.06 -23.13
C ASP A 845 12.23 -12.51 -21.83
N GLN A 846 13.34 -11.88 -21.46
CA GLN A 846 14.10 -12.16 -20.25
C GLN A 846 14.00 -11.05 -19.21
N LEU A 847 13.23 -9.99 -19.49
CA LEU A 847 13.05 -8.85 -18.59
C LEU A 847 12.21 -9.20 -17.37
N LEU A 848 11.03 -9.77 -17.58
CA LEU A 848 10.07 -10.02 -16.52
C LEU A 848 10.60 -11.06 -15.54
N MET A 849 10.64 -10.71 -14.26
CA MET A 849 10.93 -11.61 -13.15
C MET A 849 9.68 -11.91 -12.32
N SER A 850 8.81 -10.91 -12.11
CA SER A 850 7.56 -11.05 -11.38
C SER A 850 6.64 -9.87 -11.68
N GLY A 851 5.34 -10.11 -11.86
CA GLY A 851 4.32 -9.09 -12.12
C GLY A 851 3.78 -9.10 -13.55
N MET A 852 3.56 -7.91 -14.11
CA MET A 852 3.04 -7.67 -15.46
C MET A 852 4.05 -6.88 -16.30
N LEU A 853 4.29 -7.30 -17.53
CA LEU A 853 5.08 -6.53 -18.50
C LEU A 853 4.52 -6.71 -19.92
N GLU A 854 3.99 -5.65 -20.48
CA GLU A 854 3.67 -5.54 -21.91
C GLU A 854 4.56 -4.48 -22.56
N GLY A 855 4.89 -4.65 -23.84
CA GLY A 855 5.75 -3.68 -24.55
C GLY A 855 7.20 -3.67 -24.06
N GLY A 856 7.71 -4.79 -23.53
CA GLY A 856 9.06 -4.92 -22.99
C GLY A 856 10.19 -4.53 -23.96
N ASP A 857 9.92 -4.54 -25.26
CA ASP A 857 10.88 -4.09 -26.29
C ASP A 857 11.27 -2.60 -26.12
N GLU A 858 10.36 -1.77 -25.60
CA GLU A 858 10.66 -0.36 -25.30
C GLU A 858 11.64 -0.21 -24.14
N LEU A 859 11.67 -1.20 -23.24
CA LEU A 859 12.51 -1.19 -22.05
C LEU A 859 13.85 -1.92 -22.25
N ALA A 860 13.87 -2.94 -23.11
CA ALA A 860 15.04 -3.80 -23.31
C ALA A 860 16.32 -3.00 -23.67
N GLY A 861 17.41 -3.24 -22.95
CA GLY A 861 18.71 -2.57 -23.15
C GLY A 861 18.76 -1.10 -22.76
N LYS A 862 17.65 -0.50 -22.27
CA LYS A 862 17.64 0.91 -21.86
C LYS A 862 18.34 1.10 -20.52
N PRO A 863 18.91 2.28 -20.26
CA PRO A 863 19.52 2.59 -18.97
C PRO A 863 18.52 2.59 -17.82
N ALA A 864 18.84 1.91 -16.74
CA ALA A 864 18.13 1.94 -15.48
C ALA A 864 18.81 2.85 -14.43
N VAL A 865 20.15 2.90 -14.44
CA VAL A 865 20.95 3.75 -13.55
C VAL A 865 22.08 4.41 -14.35
N ILE A 866 22.16 5.73 -14.27
CA ILE A 866 23.14 6.55 -15.00
C ILE A 866 23.91 7.43 -14.01
N LEU A 867 25.23 7.44 -14.11
CA LEU A 867 26.10 8.38 -13.43
C LEU A 867 26.56 9.44 -14.43
N ALA A 868 26.10 10.67 -14.29
CA ALA A 868 26.40 11.78 -15.19
C ALA A 868 27.36 12.76 -14.53
N PRO A 869 28.62 12.92 -15.03
CA PRO A 869 29.56 13.89 -14.50
C PRO A 869 29.16 15.34 -14.84
N ARG A 870 29.35 16.24 -13.91
CA ARG A 870 29.11 17.67 -14.10
C ARG A 870 30.09 18.52 -13.31
N GLY A 871 31.08 19.12 -13.97
CA GLY A 871 32.16 19.79 -13.28
C GLY A 871 32.98 18.81 -12.43
N ARG A 872 33.11 19.05 -11.13
CA ARG A 872 33.82 18.16 -10.20
C ARG A 872 32.91 17.09 -9.54
N GLY A 873 31.61 17.20 -9.66
CA GLY A 873 30.64 16.31 -9.04
C GLY A 873 29.83 15.51 -10.06
N HIS A 874 28.78 14.88 -9.56
CA HIS A 874 27.99 13.94 -10.33
C HIS A 874 26.49 14.10 -10.04
N VAL A 875 25.68 13.76 -11.06
CA VAL A 875 24.25 13.47 -10.90
C VAL A 875 24.07 11.97 -11.11
N LEU A 876 23.48 11.29 -10.14
CA LEU A 876 23.11 9.88 -10.23
C LEU A 876 21.61 9.80 -10.50
N LEU A 877 21.24 9.24 -11.66
CA LEU A 877 19.85 9.16 -12.11
C LEU A 877 19.37 7.71 -12.03
N PHE A 878 18.19 7.53 -11.45
CA PHE A 878 17.47 6.26 -11.43
C PHE A 878 16.19 6.35 -12.26
N ALA A 879 16.04 5.47 -13.26
CA ALA A 879 14.77 5.24 -13.96
C ALA A 879 13.84 4.31 -13.18
N VAL A 880 14.30 3.73 -12.10
CA VAL A 880 13.58 2.83 -11.16
C VAL A 880 13.44 3.49 -9.80
N ASN A 881 12.58 2.98 -8.92
CA ASN A 881 12.52 3.45 -7.54
C ASN A 881 13.29 2.50 -6.62
N PRO A 882 14.54 2.86 -6.19
CA PRO A 882 15.36 1.96 -5.38
C PRO A 882 14.89 1.82 -3.93
N MET A 883 14.07 2.73 -3.40
CA MET A 883 13.59 2.73 -2.01
C MET A 883 12.06 2.75 -1.95
N TRP A 884 11.42 1.74 -2.55
CA TRP A 884 9.97 1.64 -2.67
C TRP A 884 9.37 0.88 -1.49
N ARG A 885 8.43 1.51 -0.77
CA ARG A 885 7.54 0.91 0.25
C ARG A 885 8.27 -0.02 1.24
N MET A 886 9.51 0.27 1.60
CA MET A 886 10.36 -0.55 2.48
C MET A 886 10.50 -2.03 2.03
N ASN A 887 10.31 -2.32 0.73
CA ASN A 887 10.35 -3.67 0.19
C ASN A 887 11.60 -3.95 -0.67
N THR A 888 12.26 -2.91 -1.18
CA THR A 888 13.29 -3.01 -2.22
C THR A 888 14.73 -2.99 -1.67
N GLN A 889 14.97 -3.59 -0.52
CA GLN A 889 16.28 -3.55 0.15
C GLN A 889 17.42 -4.10 -0.71
N GLY A 890 17.12 -4.94 -1.70
CA GLY A 890 18.10 -5.39 -2.69
C GLY A 890 18.68 -4.28 -3.57
N MET A 891 17.98 -3.14 -3.71
CA MET A 891 18.44 -1.96 -4.46
C MET A 891 19.00 -0.84 -3.58
N TYR A 892 18.74 -0.85 -2.26
CA TYR A 892 19.26 0.18 -1.35
C TYR A 892 20.76 0.39 -1.48
N PRO A 893 21.60 -0.68 -1.60
CA PRO A 893 23.03 -0.52 -1.75
C PRO A 893 23.45 0.26 -3.01
N LEU A 894 22.65 0.34 -4.08
CA LEU A 894 22.95 1.21 -5.22
C LEU A 894 22.97 2.69 -4.81
N VAL A 895 22.05 3.11 -3.95
CA VAL A 895 22.00 4.46 -3.39
C VAL A 895 23.10 4.62 -2.32
N MET A 896 23.18 3.68 -1.38
CA MET A 896 24.08 3.80 -0.23
C MET A 896 25.55 3.72 -0.62
N ASN A 897 25.92 2.89 -1.61
CA ASN A 897 27.28 2.85 -2.14
C ASN A 897 27.67 4.17 -2.80
N ALA A 898 26.74 4.83 -3.51
CA ALA A 898 26.97 6.16 -4.06
C ALA A 898 27.16 7.20 -2.95
N VAL A 899 26.34 7.16 -1.90
CA VAL A 899 26.43 8.04 -0.73
C VAL A 899 27.77 7.84 -0.01
N ILE A 900 28.14 6.60 0.29
CA ILE A 900 29.38 6.26 1.02
C ILE A 900 30.63 6.65 0.21
N ASN A 901 30.60 6.55 -1.11
CA ASN A 901 31.70 6.80 -1.99
C ASN A 901 31.52 8.08 -2.83
N TRP A 902 30.76 9.04 -2.38
CA TRP A 902 30.39 10.24 -3.13
C TRP A 902 31.58 11.02 -3.71
N ASP A 903 32.69 11.02 -3.02
CA ASP A 903 33.95 11.69 -3.40
C ASP A 903 34.88 10.85 -4.32
N LYS A 904 34.48 9.58 -4.59
CA LYS A 904 35.27 8.61 -5.39
C LYS A 904 34.56 8.19 -6.68
N LEU A 905 33.43 8.81 -7.03
CA LEU A 905 32.68 8.54 -8.24
C LEU A 905 33.38 9.17 -9.46
N ARG A 906 34.25 8.42 -10.17
CA ARG A 906 34.96 8.88 -11.36
C ARG A 906 34.71 7.98 -12.56
#